data_d2a8d3d1151a3ef41b0eb0737da5d82b
#
_entry.id   d2a8d3d1151a3ef41b0eb0737da5d82b
#
_cell.length_a   1.000
_cell.length_b   1.000
_cell.length_c   1.000
_cell.angle_alpha   90.00
_cell.angle_beta   90.00
_cell.angle_gamma   90.00
#
_symmetry.space_group_name_H-M   'P 1'
#
loop_
_entity.id
_entity.type
_entity.pdbx_description
1 polymer ?
#
loop_
_entity_poly.entity_id
_entity_poly.type
_entity_poly.pdbx_seq_one_letter_code
_entity_poly.pdbx_strand_id
1 'polypeptide(L)'
;MANVLLDSALRSQPPAAARAHRSAWSRWPKWILLLLVLLWLADAGISLLIRHTRLQRKLSARLEAAFGRPVEVGSYSFSLWRGARIQAQSVTVDEDPRFGHEYFLRAESLTVRLRWQGLLRGHLELGTVSLSRPSLNLVRNADGDWNLAEWLPKPAGVSPASAIAAPGTSLPAVHPSVRFGRIEVDSGRINFKRGDEKLPFALVGVTGYLEPESPGRWSMDLVAVPTRAAVIAQQAGVLHLSGHLGGTSSRLRPAALDISWSEASLPDVLRLARSYDYGVRGTLALALNARTPGTQDAGWSIQAQVQLRQLHRWDLALRPDNPAINLKANFRWNPLSPALDLDDAEIESPHSHARASARFAWNSAPATSLPDAQPISFAITSSIIDLDDVLAWVRAFHSDVADDLSLQGFATLRGAASGWPPHILDAALTNQGADLSSPRLRVPVHVGNLDLRYNNDIISLAPVSLSFGPPGNAFRLETTPKPASRESPGIHVTGNLAQIRDLISTASALGWNISRGWNLGGPLRCDLRWPPVPFPWRTQPTGTIDWGGESGGFSLRTPFLNQPIVGVKAHADWKPEAQHIALSSAEAFGARWSGSLDRHSAAGGWQFVLSADHLAAADLDRWLNPRWRQSFLDRMLPFLNPRSPTNVVTDALRAGGRITLDQFSLAPVVLHHLQGDVKIEGHKIALTNAKAQLYGGNIGGSFDADLVPAPSYRVNLDFSQLDLSALTAASPALSNLFAGSASGQVSFTTRGAGRSDLLDSLECRGAARVTDPVLRTLNLSDSFREGARRPGTSSFREAKADFTCSGRQVKFRDLSLLGLAGEISGSGSLDFAATADLRLRLHPGDAAARPPRASESTHETFELTGPLSEPQIAPVTSLAPKP
;
A
#
# COMPACT_ATOMS: atom_id res chain seq x y z
N MET A 1 -51.58 -0.89 -3.45
CA MET A 1 -52.84 -0.32 -4.04
C MET A 1 -53.26 -1.29 -5.10
N ALA A 2 -54.14 -2.05 -4.75
CA ALA A 2 -55.59 -1.96 -4.87
C ALA A 2 -56.01 -2.51 -6.22
N ASN A 3 -56.56 -3.75 -6.20
CA ASN A 3 -58.01 -3.95 -6.27
C ASN A 3 -58.55 -3.68 -7.68
N VAL A 4 -59.36 -4.47 -8.31
CA VAL A 4 -60.70 -4.94 -7.94
C VAL A 4 -61.15 -5.88 -9.08
N LEU A 5 -61.56 -7.13 -8.84
CA LEU A 5 -62.96 -7.59 -8.80
C LEU A 5 -63.76 -7.41 -10.10
N LEU A 6 -64.32 -8.40 -10.62
CA LEU A 6 -65.71 -8.93 -10.48
C LEU A 6 -65.94 -9.86 -11.66
N ASP A 7 -66.34 -11.08 -11.54
CA ASP A 7 -67.57 -11.65 -11.09
C ASP A 7 -68.70 -11.53 -12.13
N SER A 8 -69.24 -12.63 -12.36
CA SER A 8 -70.62 -13.02 -12.61
C SER A 8 -70.77 -14.05 -13.78
N ALA A 9 -70.99 -15.32 -13.51
CA ALA A 9 -72.22 -15.94 -13.01
C ALA A 9 -73.32 -15.99 -14.06
N LEU A 10 -73.74 -17.21 -14.19
CA LEU A 10 -75.08 -17.70 -14.52
C LEU A 10 -75.47 -17.86 -16.02
N ARG A 11 -75.84 -18.90 -16.48
CA ARG A 11 -77.00 -19.81 -16.11
C ARG A 11 -77.04 -21.05 -17.01
N SER A 12 -77.25 -22.16 -16.39
CA SER A 12 -77.94 -23.34 -16.71
C SER A 12 -79.03 -23.27 -17.81
N GLN A 13 -79.01 -24.24 -18.65
CA GLN A 13 -80.12 -25.07 -18.85
C GLN A 13 -79.80 -26.41 -19.51
N PRO A 14 -80.47 -27.51 -19.19
CA PRO A 14 -80.24 -28.87 -19.63
C PRO A 14 -81.21 -29.29 -20.71
N PRO A 15 -81.34 -30.50 -21.01
CA PRO A 15 -80.68 -31.27 -22.06
C PRO A 15 -81.72 -31.84 -23.09
N ALA A 16 -81.24 -32.17 -24.19
CA ALA A 16 -81.96 -33.11 -25.06
C ALA A 16 -81.29 -34.47 -25.02
N ALA A 17 -82.07 -35.43 -24.62
CA ALA A 17 -81.72 -36.87 -24.69
C ALA A 17 -81.29 -37.24 -26.10
N ALA A 18 -80.05 -37.56 -26.31
CA ALA A 18 -79.60 -38.20 -27.53
C ALA A 18 -79.34 -39.68 -27.26
N ARG A 19 -79.95 -40.43 -27.99
CA ARG A 19 -79.98 -41.93 -28.02
C ARG A 19 -78.60 -42.56 -27.98
N ALA A 20 -78.33 -43.45 -27.08
CA ALA A 20 -77.21 -44.34 -27.02
C ALA A 20 -76.98 -45.07 -28.36
N HIS A 21 -76.05 -44.56 -29.15
CA HIS A 21 -75.37 -45.42 -30.12
C HIS A 21 -74.34 -46.23 -29.35
N ARG A 22 -74.67 -47.53 -29.18
CA ARG A 22 -73.69 -48.58 -28.79
C ARG A 22 -72.69 -48.70 -29.92
N SER A 23 -71.61 -47.84 -29.86
CA SER A 23 -70.51 -47.90 -30.80
C SER A 23 -69.58 -49.06 -30.47
N ALA A 24 -69.04 -49.64 -31.48
CA ALA A 24 -68.13 -50.76 -31.54
C ALA A 24 -66.75 -50.51 -30.87
N TRP A 25 -66.60 -49.58 -29.86
CA TRP A 25 -65.36 -49.15 -29.18
C TRP A 25 -64.90 -50.09 -28.07
N SER A 26 -65.62 -51.18 -27.78
CA SER A 26 -65.27 -52.08 -26.70
C SER A 26 -64.16 -53.11 -27.08
N ARG A 27 -63.74 -53.18 -28.35
CA ARG A 27 -62.71 -54.12 -28.77
C ARG A 27 -61.32 -53.55 -28.89
N TRP A 28 -61.14 -52.20 -28.99
CA TRP A 28 -59.89 -51.56 -29.15
C TRP A 28 -58.99 -51.68 -27.91
N PRO A 29 -59.43 -51.54 -26.67
CA PRO A 29 -58.58 -51.69 -25.51
C PRO A 29 -57.98 -53.13 -25.40
N LYS A 30 -58.68 -54.12 -25.84
CA LYS A 30 -58.15 -55.51 -25.83
C LYS A 30 -57.04 -55.71 -26.85
N TRP A 31 -57.14 -55.10 -28.02
CA TRP A 31 -56.09 -55.14 -29.03
C TRP A 31 -54.86 -54.27 -28.63
N ILE A 32 -55.07 -53.10 -28.00
CA ILE A 32 -54.03 -52.28 -27.44
C ILE A 32 -53.34 -53.06 -26.29
N LEU A 33 -54.07 -53.67 -25.40
CA LEU A 33 -53.53 -54.50 -24.34
C LEU A 33 -52.72 -55.66 -24.88
N LEU A 34 -53.24 -56.37 -25.89
CA LEU A 34 -52.53 -57.47 -26.55
C LEU A 34 -51.24 -56.99 -27.21
N LEU A 35 -51.28 -55.84 -27.88
CA LEU A 35 -50.08 -55.21 -28.48
C LEU A 35 -49.06 -54.84 -27.43
N LEU A 36 -49.49 -54.25 -26.30
CA LEU A 36 -48.57 -53.88 -25.17
C LEU A 36 -47.98 -55.17 -24.53
N VAL A 37 -48.73 -56.23 -24.36
CA VAL A 37 -48.21 -57.47 -23.83
C VAL A 37 -47.27 -58.15 -24.83
N LEU A 38 -47.57 -58.13 -26.13
CA LEU A 38 -46.67 -58.63 -27.20
C LEU A 38 -45.36 -57.83 -27.25
N LEU A 39 -45.46 -56.51 -27.16
CA LEU A 39 -44.27 -55.62 -27.06
C LEU A 39 -43.45 -55.86 -25.77
N TRP A 40 -44.10 -56.09 -24.64
CA TRP A 40 -43.45 -56.46 -23.39
C TRP A 40 -42.76 -57.83 -23.45
N LEU A 41 -43.42 -58.80 -24.03
CA LEU A 41 -42.84 -60.15 -24.24
C LEU A 41 -41.68 -60.09 -25.25
N ALA A 42 -41.80 -59.31 -26.31
CA ALA A 42 -40.73 -59.09 -27.24
C ALA A 42 -39.50 -58.37 -26.57
N ASP A 43 -39.76 -57.36 -25.75
CA ASP A 43 -38.70 -56.66 -24.97
C ASP A 43 -38.00 -57.61 -24.00
N ALA A 44 -38.76 -58.39 -23.23
CA ALA A 44 -38.29 -59.43 -22.31
C ALA A 44 -37.50 -60.54 -23.03
N GLY A 45 -38.05 -61.06 -24.20
CA GLY A 45 -37.35 -62.05 -24.99
C GLY A 45 -36.05 -61.59 -25.60
N ILE A 46 -36.01 -60.43 -26.18
CA ILE A 46 -34.77 -59.83 -26.74
C ILE A 46 -33.77 -59.54 -25.61
N SER A 47 -34.23 -59.01 -24.47
CA SER A 47 -33.35 -58.76 -23.29
C SER A 47 -32.75 -60.10 -22.78
N LEU A 48 -33.49 -61.19 -22.77
CA LEU A 48 -32.98 -62.52 -22.41
C LEU A 48 -31.96 -63.02 -23.44
N LEU A 49 -32.22 -62.80 -24.74
CA LEU A 49 -31.36 -63.22 -25.83
C LEU A 49 -30.01 -62.46 -25.79
N ILE A 50 -30.03 -61.16 -25.44
CA ILE A 50 -28.84 -60.36 -25.32
C ILE A 50 -27.97 -60.79 -24.15
N ARG A 51 -28.55 -61.37 -23.11
CA ARG A 51 -27.77 -61.96 -22.00
C ARG A 51 -26.97 -63.21 -22.43
N HIS A 52 -27.20 -63.72 -23.63
CA HIS A 52 -26.46 -64.87 -24.11
C HIS A 52 -25.02 -64.45 -24.52
N THR A 53 -24.00 -65.13 -23.99
CA THR A 53 -22.56 -64.84 -24.18
C THR A 53 -22.09 -64.73 -25.64
N ARG A 54 -22.74 -65.48 -26.56
CA ARG A 54 -22.43 -65.46 -28.01
C ARG A 54 -22.87 -64.15 -28.68
N LEU A 55 -23.98 -63.52 -28.26
CA LEU A 55 -24.47 -62.28 -28.83
C LEU A 55 -23.69 -61.09 -28.23
N GLN A 56 -23.39 -61.18 -26.95
CA GLN A 56 -22.55 -60.16 -26.31
C GLN A 56 -21.16 -60.06 -27.01
N ARG A 57 -20.48 -61.17 -27.26
CA ARG A 57 -19.22 -61.22 -28.00
C ARG A 57 -19.33 -60.62 -29.41
N LYS A 58 -20.44 -60.90 -30.13
CA LYS A 58 -20.69 -60.26 -31.44
C LYS A 58 -20.92 -58.74 -31.34
N LEU A 59 -21.59 -58.27 -30.31
CA LEU A 59 -21.81 -56.82 -30.09
C LEU A 59 -20.49 -56.14 -29.69
N SER A 60 -19.72 -56.74 -28.80
CA SER A 60 -18.39 -56.19 -28.45
C SER A 60 -17.45 -56.13 -29.66
N ALA A 61 -17.39 -57.23 -30.47
CA ALA A 61 -16.58 -57.22 -31.68
C ALA A 61 -17.02 -56.17 -32.71
N ARG A 62 -18.31 -55.83 -32.77
CA ARG A 62 -18.78 -54.71 -33.62
C ARG A 62 -18.46 -53.35 -33.06
N LEU A 63 -18.50 -53.18 -31.73
CA LEU A 63 -18.03 -51.94 -31.07
C LEU A 63 -16.51 -51.79 -31.27
N GLU A 64 -15.72 -52.83 -31.09
CA GLU A 64 -14.28 -52.83 -31.37
C GLU A 64 -14.00 -52.45 -32.82
N ALA A 65 -14.76 -53.01 -33.76
CA ALA A 65 -14.60 -52.63 -35.17
C ALA A 65 -15.01 -51.18 -35.44
N ALA A 66 -16.00 -50.65 -34.70
CA ALA A 66 -16.45 -49.26 -34.83
C ALA A 66 -15.47 -48.25 -34.23
N PHE A 67 -14.86 -48.58 -33.10
CA PHE A 67 -13.87 -47.75 -32.43
C PHE A 67 -12.45 -47.99 -32.96
N GLY A 68 -12.22 -49.11 -33.67
CA GLY A 68 -10.88 -49.51 -34.13
C GLY A 68 -9.93 -49.87 -32.98
N ARG A 69 -10.43 -50.14 -31.81
CA ARG A 69 -9.70 -50.35 -30.56
C ARG A 69 -10.40 -51.39 -29.69
N PRO A 70 -9.70 -52.08 -28.79
CA PRO A 70 -10.31 -52.99 -27.86
C PRO A 70 -11.38 -52.29 -27.00
N VAL A 71 -12.53 -52.94 -26.82
CA VAL A 71 -13.65 -52.40 -26.08
C VAL A 71 -14.13 -53.40 -25.03
N GLU A 72 -14.07 -53.01 -23.78
CA GLU A 72 -14.61 -53.75 -22.67
C GLU A 72 -15.97 -53.20 -22.28
N VAL A 73 -16.97 -54.09 -22.08
CA VAL A 73 -18.33 -53.74 -21.71
C VAL A 73 -18.79 -54.61 -20.54
N GLY A 74 -19.23 -53.96 -19.47
CA GLY A 74 -19.71 -54.66 -18.26
C GLY A 74 -21.02 -55.42 -18.50
N SER A 75 -22.01 -54.83 -19.15
CA SER A 75 -23.28 -55.44 -19.45
C SER A 75 -24.00 -54.79 -20.62
N TYR A 76 -24.86 -55.57 -21.26
CA TYR A 76 -25.77 -55.08 -22.31
C TYR A 76 -27.21 -55.16 -21.86
N SER A 77 -28.03 -54.18 -22.24
CA SER A 77 -29.49 -54.18 -22.10
C SER A 77 -30.16 -53.70 -23.38
N PHE A 78 -31.39 -54.12 -23.60
CA PHE A 78 -32.19 -53.71 -24.75
C PHE A 78 -33.54 -53.19 -24.26
N SER A 79 -34.08 -52.20 -24.94
CA SER A 79 -35.41 -51.67 -24.66
C SER A 79 -36.09 -51.26 -25.93
N LEU A 80 -37.34 -51.81 -26.14
CA LEU A 80 -38.26 -51.42 -27.21
C LEU A 80 -39.22 -50.33 -26.82
N TRP A 81 -39.57 -50.23 -25.53
CA TRP A 81 -40.65 -49.44 -25.01
C TRP A 81 -40.49 -47.92 -25.26
N ARG A 82 -39.25 -47.43 -25.36
CA ARG A 82 -38.92 -46.03 -25.68
C ARG A 82 -38.18 -45.88 -27.02
N GLY A 83 -38.48 -46.74 -27.98
CA GLY A 83 -37.74 -46.89 -29.24
C GLY A 83 -36.66 -47.98 -29.14
N ALA A 84 -36.41 -48.70 -30.27
CA ALA A 84 -35.43 -49.75 -30.29
C ALA A 84 -34.03 -49.19 -29.95
N ARG A 85 -33.52 -49.55 -28.76
CA ARG A 85 -32.21 -49.12 -28.29
C ARG A 85 -31.44 -50.24 -27.59
N ILE A 86 -30.13 -50.25 -27.85
CA ILE A 86 -29.17 -51.08 -27.14
C ILE A 86 -28.38 -50.19 -26.21
N GLN A 87 -28.28 -50.58 -24.94
CA GLN A 87 -27.47 -49.87 -23.96
C GLN A 87 -26.38 -50.81 -23.47
N ALA A 88 -25.14 -50.37 -23.60
CA ALA A 88 -23.94 -50.97 -23.00
C ALA A 88 -23.59 -50.16 -21.73
N GLN A 89 -23.37 -50.83 -20.61
CA GLN A 89 -22.98 -50.20 -19.34
C GLN A 89 -21.52 -50.49 -19.06
N SER A 90 -20.86 -49.50 -18.36
CA SER A 90 -19.42 -49.55 -18.00
C SER A 90 -18.56 -49.87 -19.23
N VAL A 91 -18.63 -48.98 -20.20
CA VAL A 91 -17.89 -49.10 -21.45
C VAL A 91 -16.49 -48.50 -21.28
N THR A 92 -15.46 -49.30 -21.56
CA THR A 92 -14.08 -48.81 -21.60
C THR A 92 -13.49 -49.11 -22.98
N VAL A 93 -12.92 -48.11 -23.63
CA VAL A 93 -12.20 -48.23 -24.90
C VAL A 93 -10.73 -48.00 -24.59
N ASP A 94 -9.89 -48.96 -24.87
CA ASP A 94 -8.46 -48.88 -24.61
C ASP A 94 -7.76 -47.89 -25.53
N GLU A 95 -6.64 -47.38 -25.10
CA GLU A 95 -5.79 -46.48 -25.91
C GLU A 95 -4.87 -47.29 -26.82
N ASP A 96 -4.49 -46.71 -27.96
CA ASP A 96 -3.41 -47.22 -28.77
C ASP A 96 -2.08 -47.05 -28.02
N PRO A 97 -1.27 -48.09 -27.88
CA PRO A 97 0.03 -48.07 -27.17
C PRO A 97 0.98 -46.96 -27.63
N ARG A 98 0.81 -46.42 -28.84
CA ARG A 98 1.59 -45.26 -29.33
C ARG A 98 1.30 -43.94 -28.61
N PHE A 99 0.14 -43.88 -27.96
CA PHE A 99 -0.29 -42.67 -27.23
C PHE A 99 -0.25 -42.82 -25.71
N GLY A 100 -0.13 -44.08 -25.18
CA GLY A 100 -0.06 -44.35 -23.76
C GLY A 100 -0.76 -45.63 -23.33
N HIS A 101 -0.85 -45.88 -22.03
CA HIS A 101 -1.34 -47.14 -21.46
C HIS A 101 -2.70 -47.01 -20.76
N GLU A 102 -3.23 -45.79 -20.62
CA GLU A 102 -4.55 -45.61 -20.03
C GLU A 102 -5.66 -45.76 -21.09
N TYR A 103 -6.92 -45.74 -20.64
CA TYR A 103 -8.07 -45.78 -21.57
C TYR A 103 -8.15 -44.53 -22.45
N PHE A 104 -8.64 -44.71 -23.67
CA PHE A 104 -9.01 -43.61 -24.57
C PHE A 104 -10.33 -42.98 -24.15
N LEU A 105 -11.39 -43.84 -23.97
CA LEU A 105 -12.71 -43.40 -23.57
C LEU A 105 -13.24 -44.35 -22.50
N ARG A 106 -13.78 -43.81 -21.45
CA ARG A 106 -14.54 -44.55 -20.46
C ARG A 106 -15.92 -43.90 -20.29
N ALA A 107 -17.02 -44.64 -20.37
CA ALA A 107 -18.35 -44.11 -20.22
C ALA A 107 -19.17 -44.98 -19.26
N GLU A 108 -20.01 -44.32 -18.44
CA GLU A 108 -20.95 -45.06 -17.58
C GLU A 108 -21.93 -45.88 -18.41
N SER A 109 -22.48 -45.28 -19.48
CA SER A 109 -23.29 -45.99 -20.44
C SER A 109 -23.14 -45.43 -21.85
N LEU A 110 -23.25 -46.32 -22.81
CA LEU A 110 -23.33 -46.04 -24.23
C LEU A 110 -24.68 -46.58 -24.73
N THR A 111 -25.53 -45.68 -25.20
CA THR A 111 -26.88 -46.00 -25.70
C THR A 111 -26.93 -45.79 -27.20
N VAL A 112 -27.24 -46.83 -27.96
CA VAL A 112 -27.38 -46.75 -29.42
C VAL A 112 -28.86 -46.89 -29.79
N ARG A 113 -29.41 -45.88 -30.45
CA ARG A 113 -30.75 -45.95 -31.03
C ARG A 113 -30.65 -46.56 -32.40
N LEU A 114 -31.51 -47.57 -32.64
CA LEU A 114 -31.60 -48.28 -33.95
C LEU A 114 -32.63 -47.61 -34.83
N ARG A 115 -32.33 -47.47 -36.13
CA ARG A 115 -33.30 -46.97 -37.12
C ARG A 115 -34.29 -48.07 -37.50
N TRP A 116 -35.59 -47.88 -37.28
CA TRP A 116 -36.64 -48.86 -37.57
C TRP A 116 -36.68 -49.27 -39.07
N GLN A 117 -36.38 -48.33 -39.98
CA GLN A 117 -36.39 -48.60 -41.41
C GLN A 117 -35.27 -49.57 -41.83
N GLY A 118 -34.10 -49.51 -41.19
CA GLY A 118 -33.03 -50.45 -41.38
C GLY A 118 -33.35 -51.84 -40.81
N LEU A 119 -33.92 -51.84 -39.61
CA LEU A 119 -34.33 -53.09 -38.94
C LEU A 119 -35.37 -53.85 -39.73
N LEU A 120 -36.34 -53.18 -40.33
CA LEU A 120 -37.36 -53.78 -41.21
C LEU A 120 -36.82 -54.37 -42.54
N ARG A 121 -35.65 -53.84 -42.97
CA ARG A 121 -34.92 -54.32 -44.18
C ARG A 121 -33.82 -55.32 -43.85
N GLY A 122 -33.73 -55.75 -42.57
CA GLY A 122 -32.70 -56.75 -42.16
C GLY A 122 -31.29 -56.12 -41.99
N HIS A 123 -31.16 -54.78 -42.04
CA HIS A 123 -29.88 -54.09 -41.84
C HIS A 123 -29.86 -53.32 -40.52
N LEU A 124 -28.82 -53.50 -39.71
CA LEU A 124 -28.54 -52.73 -38.50
C LEU A 124 -27.96 -51.39 -38.87
N GLU A 125 -28.81 -50.36 -38.99
CA GLU A 125 -28.39 -48.98 -39.09
C GLU A 125 -28.38 -48.32 -37.72
N LEU A 126 -27.20 -47.87 -37.30
CA LEU A 126 -27.04 -47.14 -36.05
C LEU A 126 -27.51 -45.68 -36.25
N GLY A 127 -28.46 -45.29 -35.48
CA GLY A 127 -28.93 -43.86 -35.44
C GLY A 127 -28.03 -43.00 -34.54
N THR A 128 -28.62 -42.50 -33.48
CA THR A 128 -27.90 -41.73 -32.48
C THR A 128 -27.18 -42.61 -31.48
N VAL A 129 -25.92 -42.30 -31.17
CA VAL A 129 -25.12 -42.89 -30.10
C VAL A 129 -24.99 -41.87 -28.98
N SER A 130 -25.58 -42.16 -27.83
CA SER A 130 -25.53 -41.26 -26.67
C SER A 130 -24.58 -41.84 -25.62
N LEU A 131 -23.60 -41.02 -25.20
CA LEU A 131 -22.64 -41.33 -24.15
C LEU A 131 -23.02 -40.59 -22.88
N SER A 132 -23.21 -41.33 -21.80
CA SER A 132 -23.48 -40.75 -20.48
C SER A 132 -22.22 -40.76 -19.62
N ARG A 133 -21.90 -39.60 -19.07
CA ARG A 133 -20.71 -39.34 -18.26
C ARG A 133 -19.42 -39.93 -18.85
N PRO A 134 -19.12 -39.66 -20.14
CA PRO A 134 -17.88 -40.15 -20.72
C PRO A 134 -16.67 -39.39 -20.18
N SER A 135 -15.58 -40.10 -19.95
CA SER A 135 -14.25 -39.53 -19.71
C SER A 135 -13.36 -39.86 -20.91
N LEU A 136 -13.00 -38.82 -21.65
CA LEU A 136 -12.17 -38.89 -22.83
C LEU A 136 -10.77 -38.40 -22.51
N ASN A 137 -9.74 -39.18 -22.84
CA ASN A 137 -8.35 -38.76 -22.76
C ASN A 137 -7.87 -38.33 -24.16
N LEU A 138 -7.65 -37.06 -24.36
CA LEU A 138 -6.98 -36.51 -25.55
C LEU A 138 -5.46 -36.49 -25.32
N VAL A 139 -4.78 -37.39 -25.99
CA VAL A 139 -3.33 -37.60 -25.81
C VAL A 139 -2.59 -37.12 -27.03
N ARG A 140 -1.56 -36.34 -26.81
CA ARG A 140 -0.58 -35.94 -27.81
C ARG A 140 0.69 -36.77 -27.62
N ASN A 141 1.13 -37.49 -28.66
CA ASN A 141 2.34 -38.30 -28.63
C ASN A 141 3.61 -37.42 -28.79
N ALA A 142 4.77 -38.04 -28.74
CA ALA A 142 6.08 -37.35 -28.93
C ALA A 142 6.25 -36.76 -30.35
N ASP A 143 5.61 -37.36 -31.34
CA ASP A 143 5.64 -36.91 -32.74
C ASP A 143 4.71 -35.71 -33.01
N GLY A 144 3.91 -35.35 -32.02
CA GLY A 144 2.95 -34.23 -32.08
C GLY A 144 1.57 -34.62 -32.61
N ASP A 145 1.31 -35.90 -32.86
CA ASP A 145 0.01 -36.37 -33.31
C ASP A 145 -0.97 -36.57 -32.14
N TRP A 146 -2.26 -36.36 -32.42
CA TRP A 146 -3.33 -36.56 -31.45
C TRP A 146 -4.01 -37.92 -31.66
N ASN A 147 -4.30 -38.63 -30.58
CA ASN A 147 -4.99 -39.91 -30.60
C ASN A 147 -6.39 -39.87 -31.24
N LEU A 148 -7.03 -38.70 -31.27
CA LEU A 148 -8.34 -38.50 -31.88
C LEU A 148 -8.30 -38.55 -33.41
N ALA A 149 -7.17 -38.20 -34.03
CA ALA A 149 -7.03 -38.13 -35.49
C ALA A 149 -7.26 -39.49 -36.19
N GLU A 150 -6.94 -40.61 -35.55
CA GLU A 150 -7.16 -41.95 -36.07
C GLU A 150 -8.55 -42.49 -35.81
N TRP A 151 -9.22 -41.99 -34.79
CA TRP A 151 -10.57 -42.44 -34.40
C TRP A 151 -11.66 -41.81 -35.28
N LEU A 152 -11.45 -40.65 -35.85
CA LEU A 152 -12.40 -40.03 -36.77
C LEU A 152 -12.52 -40.89 -38.05
N PRO A 153 -13.74 -41.25 -38.49
CA PRO A 153 -13.92 -42.10 -39.67
C PRO A 153 -13.26 -41.46 -40.91
N LYS A 154 -12.42 -42.19 -41.57
CA LYS A 154 -11.85 -41.79 -42.85
C LYS A 154 -12.97 -41.61 -43.86
N PRO A 155 -12.96 -40.56 -44.73
CA PRO A 155 -13.94 -40.46 -45.78
C PRO A 155 -13.89 -41.68 -46.67
N ALA A 156 -15.08 -42.37 -46.86
CA ALA A 156 -15.19 -43.44 -47.80
C ALA A 156 -15.01 -42.85 -49.21
N GLY A 157 -13.91 -43.13 -49.85
CA GLY A 157 -13.78 -42.79 -51.27
C GLY A 157 -12.49 -42.19 -51.77
N VAL A 158 -11.33 -42.70 -51.35
CA VAL A 158 -10.17 -42.70 -52.25
C VAL A 158 -9.59 -44.12 -52.18
N SER A 159 -10.07 -45.00 -53.03
CA SER A 159 -9.25 -46.13 -53.42
C SER A 159 -7.97 -45.51 -54.08
N PRO A 160 -6.76 -45.94 -53.66
CA PRO A 160 -5.60 -45.61 -54.44
C PRO A 160 -5.84 -46.29 -55.80
N ALA A 161 -6.05 -45.50 -56.84
CA ALA A 161 -6.09 -46.02 -58.19
C ALA A 161 -4.75 -46.73 -58.46
N SER A 162 -4.88 -48.00 -58.85
CA SER A 162 -3.89 -48.78 -59.55
C SER A 162 -2.58 -49.08 -58.77
N ALA A 163 -2.71 -49.95 -57.74
CA ALA A 163 -1.68 -51.00 -57.66
C ALA A 163 -2.13 -52.12 -58.58
N ILE A 164 -1.38 -52.36 -59.64
CA ILE A 164 -1.56 -53.53 -60.52
C ILE A 164 -1.51 -54.74 -59.57
N ALA A 165 -2.66 -55.38 -59.36
CA ALA A 165 -2.75 -56.55 -58.54
C ALA A 165 -2.07 -57.71 -59.25
N ALA A 166 -1.05 -58.27 -58.66
CA ALA A 166 -0.50 -59.57 -59.07
C ALA A 166 -1.60 -60.59 -58.87
N PRO A 167 -1.80 -61.52 -59.80
CA PRO A 167 -2.85 -62.50 -59.72
C PRO A 167 -2.53 -63.53 -58.60
N GLY A 168 -3.40 -63.58 -57.58
CA GLY A 168 -3.30 -64.59 -56.49
C GLY A 168 -3.47 -64.10 -55.07
N THR A 169 -3.68 -62.83 -54.82
CA THR A 169 -3.96 -62.30 -53.47
C THR A 169 -5.47 -62.15 -53.28
N SER A 170 -5.99 -62.81 -52.26
CA SER A 170 -7.38 -62.65 -51.78
C SER A 170 -7.66 -61.17 -51.45
N LEU A 171 -8.72 -60.65 -52.06
CA LEU A 171 -9.23 -59.34 -51.80
C LEU A 171 -9.44 -59.15 -50.28
N PRO A 172 -8.90 -58.10 -49.66
CA PRO A 172 -9.22 -57.83 -48.28
C PRO A 172 -10.74 -57.60 -48.16
N ALA A 173 -11.35 -58.30 -47.24
CA ALA A 173 -12.76 -58.16 -46.95
C ALA A 173 -13.05 -56.65 -46.68
N VAL A 174 -13.93 -56.08 -47.52
CA VAL A 174 -14.50 -54.74 -47.28
C VAL A 174 -15.27 -54.81 -45.98
N HIS A 175 -14.65 -54.40 -44.91
CA HIS A 175 -15.34 -54.22 -43.66
C HIS A 175 -16.46 -53.17 -43.85
N PRO A 176 -17.72 -53.48 -43.61
CA PRO A 176 -18.80 -52.53 -43.76
C PRO A 176 -18.53 -51.41 -42.71
N SER A 177 -18.21 -50.20 -43.19
CA SER A 177 -18.03 -49.04 -42.34
C SER A 177 -19.29 -48.79 -41.55
N VAL A 178 -19.26 -48.97 -40.23
CA VAL A 178 -20.35 -48.64 -39.34
C VAL A 178 -20.57 -47.15 -39.41
N ARG A 179 -21.72 -46.72 -39.98
CA ARG A 179 -22.07 -45.31 -40.06
C ARG A 179 -22.83 -44.90 -38.80
N PHE A 180 -22.23 -44.07 -37.97
CA PHE A 180 -22.93 -43.40 -36.89
C PHE A 180 -23.71 -42.22 -37.46
N GLY A 181 -24.97 -42.02 -37.03
CA GLY A 181 -25.75 -40.85 -37.42
C GLY A 181 -25.40 -39.60 -36.63
N ARG A 182 -25.36 -39.70 -35.31
CA ARG A 182 -25.05 -38.61 -34.39
C ARG A 182 -24.48 -39.19 -33.10
N ILE A 183 -23.48 -38.55 -32.54
CA ILE A 183 -22.90 -38.86 -31.23
C ILE A 183 -23.31 -37.76 -30.28
N GLU A 184 -24.07 -38.14 -29.23
CA GLU A 184 -24.45 -37.21 -28.15
C GLU A 184 -23.59 -37.52 -26.94
N VAL A 185 -23.15 -36.45 -26.26
CA VAL A 185 -22.38 -36.48 -25.03
C VAL A 185 -23.17 -35.80 -23.94
N ASP A 186 -23.32 -36.44 -22.80
CA ASP A 186 -23.99 -35.88 -21.63
C ASP A 186 -23.10 -35.99 -20.40
N SER A 187 -22.84 -34.83 -19.78
CA SER A 187 -22.06 -34.69 -18.53
C SER A 187 -20.65 -35.31 -18.61
N GLY A 188 -20.00 -35.19 -19.76
CA GLY A 188 -18.69 -35.75 -20.04
C GLY A 188 -17.52 -35.00 -19.39
N ARG A 189 -16.35 -35.65 -19.51
CA ARG A 189 -15.08 -35.04 -19.12
C ARG A 189 -14.06 -35.26 -20.22
N ILE A 190 -13.29 -34.23 -20.56
CA ILE A 190 -12.15 -34.30 -21.49
C ILE A 190 -10.89 -33.97 -20.69
N ASN A 191 -9.95 -34.91 -20.66
CA ASN A 191 -8.64 -34.75 -20.08
C ASN A 191 -7.62 -34.57 -21.21
N PHE A 192 -6.65 -33.70 -20.98
CA PHE A 192 -5.51 -33.48 -21.90
C PHE A 192 -4.27 -34.15 -21.34
N LYS A 193 -3.54 -34.87 -22.19
CA LYS A 193 -2.33 -35.61 -21.82
C LYS A 193 -1.23 -35.43 -22.85
N ARG A 194 0.02 -35.62 -22.41
CA ARG A 194 1.20 -35.75 -23.26
C ARG A 194 1.82 -37.12 -22.97
N GLY A 195 1.58 -38.10 -23.85
CA GLY A 195 1.86 -39.48 -23.53
C GLY A 195 1.12 -39.91 -22.25
N ASP A 196 1.81 -40.54 -21.30
CA ASP A 196 1.25 -40.94 -20.03
C ASP A 196 1.08 -39.77 -19.02
N GLU A 197 1.70 -38.61 -19.24
CA GLU A 197 1.61 -37.44 -18.36
C GLU A 197 0.26 -36.72 -18.54
N LYS A 198 -0.50 -36.61 -17.46
CA LYS A 198 -1.75 -35.86 -17.45
C LYS A 198 -1.51 -34.37 -17.23
N LEU A 199 -1.95 -33.54 -18.17
CA LEU A 199 -1.91 -32.11 -18.02
C LEU A 199 -2.89 -31.65 -16.90
N PRO A 200 -2.57 -30.59 -16.18
CA PRO A 200 -3.39 -30.14 -15.05
C PRO A 200 -4.77 -29.58 -15.49
N PHE A 201 -4.97 -29.37 -16.77
CA PHE A 201 -6.18 -28.77 -17.33
C PHE A 201 -7.14 -29.82 -17.89
N ALA A 202 -8.44 -29.63 -17.68
CA ALA A 202 -9.49 -30.51 -18.20
C ALA A 202 -10.77 -29.72 -18.46
N LEU A 203 -11.68 -30.29 -19.27
CA LEU A 203 -13.03 -29.81 -19.46
C LEU A 203 -14.01 -30.79 -18.76
N VAL A 204 -14.94 -30.27 -17.98
CA VAL A 204 -15.94 -31.05 -17.25
C VAL A 204 -17.35 -30.59 -17.61
N GLY A 205 -18.33 -31.44 -17.32
CA GLY A 205 -19.72 -31.18 -17.69
C GLY A 205 -19.94 -31.06 -19.20
N VAL A 206 -19.09 -31.76 -19.99
CA VAL A 206 -19.18 -31.67 -21.45
C VAL A 206 -20.50 -32.23 -21.91
N THR A 207 -21.32 -31.43 -22.59
CA THR A 207 -22.62 -31.77 -23.12
C THR A 207 -22.74 -31.23 -24.54
N GLY A 208 -23.31 -32.02 -25.43
CA GLY A 208 -23.49 -31.60 -26.82
C GLY A 208 -23.47 -32.79 -27.78
N TYR A 209 -23.10 -32.53 -29.01
CA TYR A 209 -23.13 -33.53 -30.06
C TYR A 209 -22.05 -33.36 -31.11
N LEU A 210 -21.76 -34.49 -31.81
CA LEU A 210 -21.05 -34.56 -33.08
C LEU A 210 -21.95 -35.21 -34.11
N GLU A 211 -22.10 -34.62 -35.31
CA GLU A 211 -22.99 -35.11 -36.36
C GLU A 211 -22.24 -35.11 -37.70
N PRO A 212 -22.32 -36.19 -38.49
CA PRO A 212 -21.72 -36.22 -39.81
C PRO A 212 -22.47 -35.30 -40.77
N GLU A 213 -21.80 -34.32 -41.33
CA GLU A 213 -22.34 -33.37 -42.30
C GLU A 213 -22.18 -33.91 -43.74
N SER A 214 -21.02 -34.47 -44.03
CA SER A 214 -20.68 -35.09 -45.29
C SER A 214 -19.63 -36.19 -45.08
N PRO A 215 -19.33 -37.03 -46.08
CA PRO A 215 -18.27 -38.02 -45.93
C PRO A 215 -16.94 -37.38 -45.52
N GLY A 216 -16.45 -37.71 -44.32
CA GLY A 216 -15.24 -37.19 -43.73
C GLY A 216 -15.32 -35.80 -43.11
N ARG A 217 -16.52 -35.24 -43.00
CA ARG A 217 -16.74 -33.97 -42.30
C ARG A 217 -17.80 -34.13 -41.22
N TRP A 218 -17.47 -33.66 -40.04
CA TRP A 218 -18.33 -33.67 -38.86
C TRP A 218 -18.59 -32.27 -38.38
N SER A 219 -19.82 -31.95 -38.04
CA SER A 219 -20.14 -30.79 -37.24
C SER A 219 -20.11 -31.12 -35.76
N MET A 220 -19.73 -30.21 -34.92
CA MET A 220 -19.73 -30.36 -33.47
C MET A 220 -20.34 -29.16 -32.83
N ASP A 221 -21.00 -29.39 -31.69
CA ASP A 221 -21.53 -28.36 -30.81
C ASP A 221 -21.43 -28.90 -29.38
N LEU A 222 -20.51 -28.32 -28.58
CA LEU A 222 -20.17 -28.79 -27.24
C LEU A 222 -20.16 -27.61 -26.27
N VAL A 223 -20.74 -27.85 -25.11
CA VAL A 223 -20.70 -26.94 -23.98
C VAL A 223 -19.91 -27.60 -22.85
N ALA A 224 -19.03 -26.87 -22.19
CA ALA A 224 -18.17 -27.42 -21.14
C ALA A 224 -17.76 -26.35 -20.13
N VAL A 225 -17.28 -26.77 -18.98
CA VAL A 225 -16.68 -25.90 -17.97
C VAL A 225 -15.20 -26.24 -17.85
N PRO A 226 -14.28 -25.28 -18.04
CA PRO A 226 -12.87 -25.51 -17.86
C PRO A 226 -12.53 -25.69 -16.37
N THR A 227 -11.62 -26.61 -16.08
CA THR A 227 -11.12 -26.87 -14.73
C THR A 227 -9.63 -27.14 -14.74
N ARG A 228 -8.99 -26.96 -13.61
CA ARG A 228 -7.57 -27.28 -13.40
C ARG A 228 -7.39 -28.07 -12.10
N ALA A 229 -6.53 -29.07 -12.13
CA ALA A 229 -6.17 -29.81 -10.92
C ALA A 229 -5.58 -28.86 -9.85
N ALA A 230 -5.94 -29.10 -8.60
CA ALA A 230 -5.50 -28.28 -7.44
C ALA A 230 -5.97 -26.81 -7.43
N VAL A 231 -6.91 -26.42 -8.30
CA VAL A 231 -7.51 -25.09 -8.34
C VAL A 231 -9.01 -25.18 -8.15
N ILE A 232 -9.56 -24.42 -7.19
CA ILE A 232 -10.99 -24.26 -7.01
C ILE A 232 -11.41 -22.97 -7.72
N ALA A 233 -12.13 -23.11 -8.83
CA ALA A 233 -12.75 -22.03 -9.54
C ALA A 233 -14.26 -22.05 -9.25
N GLN A 234 -14.80 -20.94 -8.74
CA GLN A 234 -16.24 -20.81 -8.42
C GLN A 234 -17.07 -20.42 -9.63
N GLN A 235 -16.51 -19.55 -10.48
CA GLN A 235 -17.11 -19.03 -11.71
C GLN A 235 -16.12 -19.17 -12.87
N ALA A 236 -15.79 -20.42 -13.22
CA ALA A 236 -14.91 -20.70 -14.35
C ALA A 236 -15.50 -20.28 -15.71
N GLY A 237 -16.79 -19.94 -15.73
CA GLY A 237 -17.54 -19.63 -16.95
C GLY A 237 -17.89 -20.86 -17.76
N VAL A 238 -18.65 -20.63 -18.84
CA VAL A 238 -19.11 -21.67 -19.76
C VAL A 238 -18.38 -21.52 -21.09
N LEU A 239 -17.72 -22.59 -21.51
CA LEU A 239 -17.05 -22.70 -22.80
C LEU A 239 -17.99 -23.38 -23.77
N HIS A 240 -18.36 -22.69 -24.83
CA HIS A 240 -19.12 -23.24 -25.96
C HIS A 240 -18.17 -23.39 -27.15
N LEU A 241 -18.12 -24.60 -27.70
CA LEU A 241 -17.25 -25.00 -28.79
C LEU A 241 -18.10 -25.53 -29.92
N SER A 242 -18.20 -24.84 -31.04
CA SER A 242 -18.89 -25.27 -32.22
C SER A 242 -18.00 -25.22 -33.43
N GLY A 243 -18.26 -26.04 -34.43
CA GLY A 243 -17.46 -26.03 -35.63
C GLY A 243 -17.60 -27.26 -36.48
N HIS A 244 -16.73 -27.32 -37.49
CA HIS A 244 -16.66 -28.42 -38.45
C HIS A 244 -15.29 -29.06 -38.37
N LEU A 245 -15.27 -30.36 -38.11
CA LEU A 245 -14.08 -31.21 -38.12
C LEU A 245 -14.01 -31.98 -39.44
N GLY A 246 -12.89 -32.00 -40.09
CA GLY A 246 -12.76 -32.78 -41.32
C GLY A 246 -11.30 -32.92 -41.76
N GLY A 247 -10.99 -33.86 -42.63
CA GLY A 247 -9.68 -34.00 -43.20
C GLY A 247 -9.56 -35.27 -44.03
N THR A 248 -8.71 -35.19 -45.03
CA THR A 248 -8.31 -36.30 -45.92
C THR A 248 -7.00 -36.97 -45.49
N SER A 249 -6.34 -36.50 -44.46
CA SER A 249 -5.06 -36.96 -43.95
C SER A 249 -5.16 -37.43 -42.49
N SER A 250 -4.14 -38.13 -42.02
CA SER A 250 -4.01 -38.62 -40.64
C SER A 250 -4.02 -37.51 -39.56
N ARG A 251 -4.02 -36.23 -39.94
CA ARG A 251 -4.05 -35.10 -39.02
C ARG A 251 -5.46 -34.48 -38.96
N LEU A 252 -5.96 -34.31 -37.74
CA LEU A 252 -7.21 -33.65 -37.50
C LEU A 252 -7.09 -32.16 -37.87
N ARG A 253 -7.81 -31.72 -38.90
CA ARG A 253 -7.87 -30.34 -39.34
C ARG A 253 -9.31 -29.83 -39.28
N PRO A 254 -9.68 -29.08 -38.26
CA PRO A 254 -10.97 -28.39 -38.27
C PRO A 254 -10.98 -27.37 -39.40
N ALA A 255 -12.05 -27.36 -40.19
CA ALA A 255 -12.24 -26.40 -41.27
C ALA A 255 -12.75 -25.06 -40.77
N ALA A 256 -13.55 -25.08 -39.71
CA ALA A 256 -13.96 -23.91 -38.97
C ALA A 256 -14.19 -24.28 -37.51
N LEU A 257 -13.82 -23.39 -36.61
CA LEU A 257 -13.95 -23.54 -35.17
C LEU A 257 -14.39 -22.22 -34.56
N ASP A 258 -15.53 -22.23 -33.90
CA ASP A 258 -16.07 -21.12 -33.13
C ASP A 258 -16.00 -21.50 -31.65
N ILE A 259 -15.31 -20.69 -30.84
CA ILE A 259 -15.18 -20.88 -29.41
C ILE A 259 -15.72 -19.62 -28.75
N SER A 260 -16.65 -19.77 -27.85
CA SER A 260 -17.05 -18.70 -26.94
C SER A 260 -16.89 -19.12 -25.49
N TRP A 261 -16.35 -18.23 -24.70
CA TRP A 261 -16.18 -18.41 -23.26
C TRP A 261 -16.86 -17.23 -22.57
N SER A 262 -17.95 -17.51 -21.89
CA SER A 262 -18.82 -16.50 -21.28
C SER A 262 -18.96 -16.73 -19.79
N GLU A 263 -19.43 -15.69 -19.10
CA GLU A 263 -19.70 -15.71 -17.67
C GLU A 263 -18.50 -16.12 -16.81
N ALA A 264 -17.29 -15.90 -17.32
CA ALA A 264 -16.08 -16.25 -16.60
C ALA A 264 -15.64 -15.10 -15.67
N SER A 265 -15.38 -15.45 -14.43
CA SER A 265 -14.71 -14.55 -13.48
C SER A 265 -13.22 -14.45 -13.85
N LEU A 266 -12.71 -13.24 -14.01
CA LEU A 266 -11.31 -13.02 -14.36
C LEU A 266 -10.32 -13.66 -13.36
N PRO A 267 -10.52 -13.56 -12.02
CA PRO A 267 -9.65 -14.26 -11.07
C PRO A 267 -9.64 -15.76 -11.27
N ASP A 268 -10.78 -16.38 -11.59
CA ASP A 268 -10.83 -17.82 -11.82
C ASP A 268 -10.14 -18.21 -13.12
N VAL A 269 -10.28 -17.42 -14.17
CA VAL A 269 -9.53 -17.60 -15.42
C VAL A 269 -8.02 -17.50 -15.17
N LEU A 270 -7.56 -16.53 -14.40
CA LEU A 270 -6.16 -16.39 -14.03
C LEU A 270 -5.66 -17.57 -13.19
N ARG A 271 -6.48 -18.05 -12.24
CA ARG A 271 -6.16 -19.24 -11.46
C ARG A 271 -6.09 -20.51 -12.35
N LEU A 272 -7.00 -20.66 -13.27
CA LEU A 272 -6.96 -21.75 -14.26
C LEU A 272 -5.68 -21.66 -15.12
N ALA A 273 -5.29 -20.48 -15.57
CA ALA A 273 -4.14 -20.29 -16.42
C ALA A 273 -2.80 -20.39 -15.66
N ARG A 274 -2.69 -19.74 -14.50
CA ARG A 274 -1.43 -19.55 -13.78
C ARG A 274 -1.43 -20.04 -12.33
N SER A 275 -2.54 -20.63 -11.84
CA SER A 275 -2.76 -21.05 -10.45
C SER A 275 -2.79 -19.90 -9.44
N TYR A 276 -2.80 -18.65 -9.89
CA TYR A 276 -2.80 -17.44 -9.06
C TYR A 276 -3.65 -16.34 -9.70
N ASP A 277 -4.37 -15.52 -8.90
CA ASP A 277 -5.31 -14.52 -9.40
C ASP A 277 -4.77 -13.07 -9.44
N TYR A 278 -3.53 -12.85 -9.00
CA TYR A 278 -2.86 -11.55 -8.97
C TYR A 278 -3.65 -10.43 -8.24
N GLY A 279 -4.67 -10.80 -7.46
CA GLY A 279 -5.52 -9.84 -6.76
C GLY A 279 -6.40 -8.98 -7.67
N VAL A 280 -6.64 -9.40 -8.90
CA VAL A 280 -7.48 -8.68 -9.88
C VAL A 280 -8.89 -9.27 -9.87
N ARG A 281 -9.90 -8.40 -9.94
CA ARG A 281 -11.32 -8.75 -10.09
C ARG A 281 -11.84 -8.23 -11.42
N GLY A 282 -12.90 -8.84 -11.91
CA GLY A 282 -13.55 -8.49 -13.16
C GLY A 282 -14.19 -9.70 -13.81
N THR A 283 -14.80 -9.49 -14.96
CA THR A 283 -15.38 -10.54 -15.79
C THR A 283 -14.69 -10.61 -17.14
N LEU A 284 -14.61 -11.82 -17.70
CA LEU A 284 -14.06 -12.08 -19.02
C LEU A 284 -15.13 -12.73 -19.89
N ALA A 285 -15.26 -12.21 -21.12
CA ALA A 285 -15.90 -12.91 -22.22
C ALA A 285 -14.93 -13.01 -23.40
N LEU A 286 -14.83 -14.18 -24.00
CA LEU A 286 -13.98 -14.45 -25.16
C LEU A 286 -14.84 -15.03 -26.27
N ALA A 287 -14.71 -14.51 -27.48
CA ALA A 287 -15.19 -15.14 -28.69
C ALA A 287 -14.02 -15.32 -29.65
N LEU A 288 -13.86 -16.51 -30.19
CA LEU A 288 -12.79 -16.86 -31.11
C LEU A 288 -13.40 -17.58 -32.32
N ASN A 289 -13.10 -17.09 -33.52
CA ASN A 289 -13.49 -17.68 -34.76
C ASN A 289 -12.25 -18.04 -35.56
N ALA A 290 -12.01 -19.31 -35.76
CA ALA A 290 -10.85 -19.81 -36.49
C ALA A 290 -11.27 -20.51 -37.79
N ARG A 291 -10.72 -20.14 -38.92
CA ARG A 291 -11.04 -20.69 -40.24
C ARG A 291 -9.79 -21.00 -41.01
N THR A 292 -9.84 -22.10 -41.78
CA THR A 292 -8.82 -22.41 -42.76
C THR A 292 -9.40 -22.29 -44.15
N PRO A 293 -8.69 -21.70 -45.14
CA PRO A 293 -9.18 -21.53 -46.48
C PRO A 293 -9.26 -22.83 -47.31
N GLY A 294 -8.99 -23.98 -46.74
CA GLY A 294 -9.22 -25.30 -47.37
C GLY A 294 -8.11 -25.79 -48.33
N THR A 295 -7.02 -25.06 -48.46
CA THR A 295 -5.81 -25.49 -49.20
C THR A 295 -4.76 -26.02 -48.25
N GLN A 296 -4.00 -27.03 -48.66
CA GLN A 296 -3.02 -27.70 -47.78
C GLN A 296 -1.94 -26.81 -47.19
N ASP A 297 -1.61 -25.71 -47.88
CA ASP A 297 -0.55 -24.77 -47.50
C ASP A 297 -1.07 -23.47 -46.84
N ALA A 298 -2.37 -23.32 -46.66
CA ALA A 298 -2.94 -22.12 -46.13
C ALA A 298 -3.01 -22.20 -44.60
N GLY A 299 -2.48 -21.19 -43.92
CA GLY A 299 -2.55 -21.06 -42.51
C GLY A 299 -3.99 -20.79 -42.01
N TRP A 300 -4.15 -20.83 -40.72
CA TRP A 300 -5.39 -20.46 -40.03
C TRP A 300 -5.52 -18.95 -39.90
N SER A 301 -6.67 -18.41 -40.28
CA SER A 301 -7.12 -17.08 -39.90
C SER A 301 -7.95 -17.20 -38.64
N ILE A 302 -7.54 -16.50 -37.57
CA ILE A 302 -8.17 -16.55 -36.28
C ILE A 302 -8.59 -15.12 -35.93
N GLN A 303 -9.88 -14.93 -35.72
CA GLN A 303 -10.44 -13.70 -35.21
C GLN A 303 -10.80 -13.91 -33.74
N ALA A 304 -10.26 -13.09 -32.86
CA ALA A 304 -10.53 -13.11 -31.45
C ALA A 304 -11.16 -11.81 -30.97
N GLN A 305 -12.16 -11.92 -30.15
CA GLN A 305 -12.76 -10.80 -29.43
C GLN A 305 -12.74 -11.13 -27.95
N VAL A 306 -12.07 -10.26 -27.17
CA VAL A 306 -11.95 -10.40 -25.71
C VAL A 306 -12.60 -9.18 -25.08
N GLN A 307 -13.49 -9.41 -24.14
CA GLN A 307 -14.11 -8.36 -23.35
C GLN A 307 -13.75 -8.58 -21.89
N LEU A 308 -13.06 -7.62 -21.31
CA LEU A 308 -12.79 -7.52 -19.89
C LEU A 308 -13.63 -6.38 -19.33
N ARG A 309 -14.37 -6.62 -18.26
CA ARG A 309 -15.25 -5.61 -17.65
C ARG A 309 -15.04 -5.56 -16.16
N GLN A 310 -15.32 -4.40 -15.56
CA GLN A 310 -15.31 -4.19 -14.12
C GLN A 310 -13.96 -4.52 -13.48
N LEU A 311 -12.89 -4.14 -14.15
CA LEU A 311 -11.53 -4.41 -13.67
C LEU A 311 -11.20 -3.57 -12.44
N HIS A 312 -10.84 -4.22 -11.35
CA HIS A 312 -10.45 -3.56 -10.11
C HIS A 312 -9.61 -4.49 -9.22
N ARG A 313 -8.94 -3.90 -8.25
CA ARG A 313 -8.20 -4.65 -7.23
C ARG A 313 -9.17 -5.33 -6.26
N TRP A 314 -8.83 -6.49 -5.76
CA TRP A 314 -9.69 -7.38 -4.97
C TRP A 314 -10.27 -6.76 -3.69
N ASP A 315 -9.58 -5.79 -3.09
CA ASP A 315 -9.94 -5.11 -1.83
C ASP A 315 -10.68 -3.78 -2.04
N LEU A 316 -10.89 -3.38 -3.30
CA LEU A 316 -11.62 -2.18 -3.65
C LEU A 316 -13.08 -2.49 -4.02
N ALA A 317 -13.97 -1.58 -3.72
CA ALA A 317 -15.38 -1.70 -4.10
C ALA A 317 -15.57 -1.54 -5.60
N LEU A 318 -16.56 -2.25 -6.15
CA LEU A 318 -16.98 -2.09 -7.52
C LEU A 318 -17.53 -0.68 -7.74
N ARG A 319 -17.09 -0.01 -8.80
CA ARG A 319 -17.53 1.34 -9.20
C ARG A 319 -18.13 1.34 -10.60
N PRO A 320 -19.01 2.28 -10.91
CA PRO A 320 -19.61 2.38 -12.27
C PRO A 320 -18.56 2.70 -13.36
N ASP A 321 -17.51 3.44 -13.01
CA ASP A 321 -16.42 3.88 -13.87
C ASP A 321 -15.23 2.89 -13.92
N ASN A 322 -15.39 1.68 -13.36
CA ASN A 322 -14.32 0.69 -13.43
C ASN A 322 -13.94 0.39 -14.88
N PRO A 323 -12.61 0.26 -15.16
CA PRO A 323 -12.11 0.05 -16.49
C PRO A 323 -12.73 -1.16 -17.20
N ALA A 324 -12.93 -1.03 -18.48
CA ALA A 324 -13.30 -2.09 -19.39
C ALA A 324 -12.37 -2.09 -20.61
N ILE A 325 -12.06 -3.24 -21.14
CA ILE A 325 -11.27 -3.41 -22.35
C ILE A 325 -12.03 -4.30 -23.33
N ASN A 326 -12.18 -3.84 -24.57
CA ASN A 326 -12.57 -4.65 -25.69
C ASN A 326 -11.35 -4.81 -26.59
N LEU A 327 -10.93 -6.03 -26.81
CA LEU A 327 -9.85 -6.40 -27.72
C LEU A 327 -10.44 -7.15 -28.90
N LYS A 328 -10.22 -6.65 -30.11
CA LYS A 328 -10.48 -7.35 -31.36
C LYS A 328 -9.13 -7.63 -32.02
N ALA A 329 -8.84 -8.88 -32.33
CA ALA A 329 -7.55 -9.28 -32.80
C ALA A 329 -7.66 -10.28 -33.96
N ASN A 330 -6.84 -10.07 -34.99
CA ASN A 330 -6.74 -10.93 -36.15
C ASN A 330 -5.38 -11.62 -36.16
N PHE A 331 -5.39 -12.95 -35.98
CA PHE A 331 -4.17 -13.75 -35.98
C PHE A 331 -4.07 -14.58 -37.24
N ARG A 332 -2.85 -14.82 -37.67
CA ARG A 332 -2.50 -15.83 -38.64
C ARG A 332 -1.61 -16.89 -38.01
N TRP A 333 -2.01 -18.11 -38.14
CA TRP A 333 -1.25 -19.23 -37.63
C TRP A 333 -1.05 -20.27 -38.75
N ASN A 334 0.21 -20.58 -39.05
CA ASN A 334 0.54 -21.67 -39.91
C ASN A 334 1.04 -22.85 -39.05
N PRO A 335 0.38 -24.02 -39.07
CA PRO A 335 0.82 -25.19 -38.33
C PRO A 335 2.21 -25.69 -38.66
N LEU A 336 2.69 -25.36 -39.86
CA LEU A 336 4.04 -25.70 -40.34
C LEU A 336 5.12 -24.70 -39.94
N SER A 337 4.73 -23.53 -39.47
CA SER A 337 5.60 -22.47 -38.95
C SER A 337 5.49 -22.39 -37.43
N PRO A 338 6.60 -22.36 -36.68
CA PRO A 338 6.54 -22.20 -35.23
C PRO A 338 6.27 -20.76 -34.83
N ALA A 339 5.32 -20.09 -35.48
CA ALA A 339 4.94 -18.71 -35.20
C ALA A 339 3.43 -18.47 -35.31
N LEU A 340 2.94 -17.57 -34.46
CA LEU A 340 1.62 -16.99 -34.50
C LEU A 340 1.79 -15.47 -34.69
N ASP A 341 1.30 -14.96 -35.81
CA ASP A 341 1.36 -13.54 -36.15
C ASP A 341 0.02 -12.88 -35.78
N LEU A 342 0.05 -11.85 -34.98
CA LEU A 342 -1.03 -10.92 -34.70
C LEU A 342 -0.88 -9.74 -35.65
N ASP A 343 -1.64 -9.73 -36.72
CA ASP A 343 -1.51 -8.73 -37.79
C ASP A 343 -2.08 -7.37 -37.38
N ASP A 344 -3.22 -7.40 -36.71
CA ASP A 344 -3.91 -6.20 -36.22
C ASP A 344 -4.70 -6.56 -34.97
N ALA A 345 -4.47 -5.80 -33.91
CA ALA A 345 -5.26 -5.82 -32.71
C ALA A 345 -5.80 -4.42 -32.44
N GLU A 346 -7.09 -4.30 -32.34
CA GLU A 346 -7.78 -3.10 -31.91
C GLU A 346 -8.14 -3.24 -30.44
N ILE A 347 -7.60 -2.34 -29.63
CA ILE A 347 -7.82 -2.28 -28.19
C ILE A 347 -8.69 -1.06 -27.93
N GLU A 348 -9.88 -1.25 -27.40
CA GLU A 348 -10.82 -0.20 -27.04
C GLU A 348 -11.01 -0.19 -25.52
N SER A 349 -10.87 0.95 -24.89
CA SER A 349 -11.35 1.28 -23.56
C SER A 349 -12.46 2.34 -23.73
N PRO A 350 -13.27 2.71 -22.73
CA PRO A 350 -14.47 3.51 -22.99
C PRO A 350 -14.29 4.70 -23.95
N HIS A 351 -13.19 5.44 -23.81
CA HIS A 351 -12.89 6.61 -24.65
C HIS A 351 -11.53 6.51 -25.36
N SER A 352 -10.80 5.44 -25.13
CA SER A 352 -9.44 5.22 -25.62
C SER A 352 -9.39 4.15 -26.70
N HIS A 353 -8.54 4.35 -27.72
CA HIS A 353 -8.34 3.40 -28.80
C HIS A 353 -6.86 3.20 -29.04
N ALA A 354 -6.45 1.96 -29.26
CA ALA A 354 -5.09 1.63 -29.65
C ALA A 354 -5.06 0.51 -30.70
N ARG A 355 -4.06 0.55 -31.58
CA ARG A 355 -3.76 -0.53 -32.51
C ARG A 355 -2.40 -1.12 -32.19
N ALA A 356 -2.34 -2.43 -32.22
CA ALA A 356 -1.13 -3.18 -31.93
C ALA A 356 -0.94 -4.32 -32.93
N SER A 357 0.31 -4.73 -33.10
CA SER A 357 0.69 -5.96 -33.79
C SER A 357 1.68 -6.73 -32.94
N ALA A 358 1.71 -8.05 -33.10
CA ALA A 358 2.64 -8.88 -32.35
C ALA A 358 3.03 -10.12 -33.15
N ARG A 359 4.19 -10.66 -32.87
CA ARG A 359 4.62 -11.96 -33.38
C ARG A 359 5.07 -12.83 -32.22
N PHE A 360 4.52 -14.03 -32.12
CA PHE A 360 4.87 -15.02 -31.13
C PHE A 360 5.53 -16.20 -31.84
N ALA A 361 6.84 -16.30 -31.77
CA ALA A 361 7.59 -17.40 -32.37
C ALA A 361 8.07 -18.37 -31.27
N TRP A 362 7.93 -19.68 -31.47
CA TRP A 362 8.44 -20.72 -30.58
C TRP A 362 9.31 -21.71 -31.35
N ASN A 363 10.46 -22.03 -30.81
CA ASN A 363 11.36 -23.01 -31.44
C ASN A 363 10.86 -24.44 -31.17
N SER A 364 10.82 -25.25 -32.21
CA SER A 364 10.49 -26.69 -32.16
C SER A 364 11.67 -27.57 -31.73
N ALA A 365 12.73 -27.01 -31.13
CA ALA A 365 13.91 -27.76 -30.69
C ALA A 365 13.60 -28.62 -29.45
N PRO A 366 14.16 -29.84 -29.36
CA PRO A 366 13.93 -30.74 -28.25
C PRO A 366 14.46 -30.15 -26.92
N ALA A 367 13.76 -30.45 -25.83
CA ALA A 367 13.85 -29.86 -24.50
C ALA A 367 15.15 -30.17 -23.73
N THR A 368 16.33 -30.07 -24.31
CA THR A 368 17.61 -30.22 -23.62
C THR A 368 18.42 -28.95 -23.46
N SER A 369 17.96 -27.82 -23.95
CA SER A 369 18.55 -26.50 -23.68
C SER A 369 17.51 -25.63 -22.96
N LEU A 370 17.94 -24.93 -21.90
CA LEU A 370 17.16 -23.84 -21.27
C LEU A 370 16.44 -23.04 -22.39
N PRO A 371 15.15 -22.76 -22.25
CA PRO A 371 14.43 -22.00 -23.25
C PRO A 371 15.06 -20.61 -23.30
N ASP A 372 15.94 -20.38 -24.24
CA ASP A 372 16.24 -19.03 -24.68
C ASP A 372 14.89 -18.34 -24.96
N ALA A 373 14.75 -17.15 -24.42
CA ALA A 373 13.54 -16.37 -24.48
C ALA A 373 13.00 -16.38 -25.92
N GLN A 374 11.84 -17.01 -26.10
CA GLN A 374 11.23 -17.10 -27.45
C GLN A 374 11.00 -15.67 -27.94
N PRO A 375 11.40 -15.36 -29.17
CA PRO A 375 11.31 -13.99 -29.66
C PRO A 375 9.83 -13.60 -29.83
N ILE A 376 9.29 -12.98 -28.79
CA ILE A 376 8.02 -12.29 -28.86
C ILE A 376 8.34 -10.87 -29.26
N SER A 377 7.76 -10.39 -30.34
CA SER A 377 7.77 -8.97 -30.69
C SER A 377 6.37 -8.41 -30.57
N PHE A 378 6.28 -7.22 -30.01
CA PHE A 378 5.03 -6.49 -29.81
C PHE A 378 5.24 -5.03 -30.21
N ALA A 379 4.28 -4.45 -30.94
CA ALA A 379 4.33 -3.05 -31.32
C ALA A 379 2.95 -2.39 -31.19
N ILE A 380 2.91 -1.24 -30.55
CA ILE A 380 1.77 -0.32 -30.58
C ILE A 380 2.02 0.65 -31.73
N THR A 381 1.21 0.57 -32.77
CA THR A 381 1.38 1.35 -34.00
C THR A 381 0.72 2.72 -33.95
N SER A 382 -0.43 2.80 -33.29
CA SER A 382 -1.16 4.04 -33.05
C SER A 382 -2.01 3.91 -31.79
N SER A 383 -2.16 5.01 -31.07
CA SER A 383 -3.11 5.09 -29.96
C SER A 383 -3.63 6.50 -29.80
N ILE A 384 -4.84 6.60 -29.30
CA ILE A 384 -5.46 7.79 -28.75
C ILE A 384 -5.98 7.37 -27.38
N ILE A 385 -5.35 7.86 -26.34
CA ILE A 385 -5.64 7.50 -24.96
C ILE A 385 -6.31 8.70 -24.30
N ASP A 386 -7.55 8.55 -23.86
CA ASP A 386 -8.23 9.52 -23.01
C ASP A 386 -7.63 9.44 -21.61
N LEU A 387 -7.23 10.57 -21.06
CA LEU A 387 -6.58 10.60 -19.75
C LEU A 387 -7.56 10.33 -18.59
N ASP A 388 -8.86 10.53 -18.80
CA ASP A 388 -9.87 10.14 -17.80
C ASP A 388 -9.99 8.61 -17.70
N ASP A 389 -9.85 7.90 -18.82
CA ASP A 389 -9.72 6.43 -18.78
C ASP A 389 -8.50 5.99 -17.98
N VAL A 390 -7.34 6.66 -18.16
CA VAL A 390 -6.12 6.39 -17.35
C VAL A 390 -6.39 6.62 -15.87
N LEU A 391 -7.10 7.68 -15.54
CA LEU A 391 -7.47 7.99 -14.16
C LEU A 391 -8.43 6.92 -13.58
N ALA A 392 -9.38 6.42 -14.37
CA ALA A 392 -10.24 5.31 -14.01
C ALA A 392 -9.43 4.03 -13.68
N TRP A 393 -8.40 3.73 -14.49
CA TRP A 393 -7.46 2.64 -14.21
C TRP A 393 -6.72 2.84 -12.90
N VAL A 394 -6.18 4.04 -12.65
CA VAL A 394 -5.47 4.33 -11.40
C VAL A 394 -6.39 4.16 -10.21
N ARG A 395 -7.63 4.65 -10.27
CA ARG A 395 -8.64 4.48 -9.21
C ARG A 395 -9.03 3.03 -8.95
N ALA A 396 -9.12 2.23 -10.01
CA ALA A 396 -9.48 0.82 -9.89
C ALA A 396 -8.44 -0.01 -9.13
N PHE A 397 -7.19 0.46 -9.07
CA PHE A 397 -6.08 -0.24 -8.43
C PHE A 397 -5.46 0.49 -7.23
N HIS A 398 -5.81 1.76 -7.01
CA HIS A 398 -5.34 2.58 -5.90
C HIS A 398 -6.50 3.17 -5.09
N SER A 399 -6.56 2.85 -3.80
CA SER A 399 -7.62 3.30 -2.88
C SER A 399 -7.59 4.79 -2.58
N ASP A 400 -6.44 5.43 -2.73
CA ASP A 400 -6.17 6.75 -2.16
C ASP A 400 -6.41 7.88 -3.16
N VAL A 401 -6.74 7.55 -4.42
CA VAL A 401 -7.07 8.53 -5.46
C VAL A 401 -8.48 9.06 -5.25
N ALA A 402 -8.63 10.38 -5.28
CA ALA A 402 -9.92 11.03 -5.05
C ALA A 402 -10.95 10.68 -6.13
N ASP A 403 -12.18 10.40 -5.70
CA ASP A 403 -13.28 9.99 -6.57
C ASP A 403 -13.78 11.11 -7.48
N ASP A 404 -13.66 12.37 -7.03
CA ASP A 404 -14.11 13.58 -7.69
C ASP A 404 -13.03 14.24 -8.57
N LEU A 405 -11.90 13.57 -8.77
CA LEU A 405 -10.84 14.03 -9.66
C LEU A 405 -11.23 13.77 -11.12
N SER A 406 -11.04 14.72 -12.01
CA SER A 406 -11.18 14.55 -13.46
C SER A 406 -9.91 14.98 -14.17
N LEU A 407 -9.51 14.25 -15.19
CA LEU A 407 -8.30 14.50 -15.97
C LEU A 407 -8.67 14.58 -17.45
N GLN A 408 -8.81 15.80 -17.96
CA GLN A 408 -9.19 16.04 -19.35
C GLN A 408 -7.95 16.14 -20.22
N GLY A 409 -7.98 15.49 -21.37
CA GLY A 409 -6.91 15.51 -22.36
C GLY A 409 -6.69 14.16 -23.03
N PHE A 410 -5.91 14.17 -24.09
CA PHE A 410 -5.57 12.97 -24.83
C PHE A 410 -4.05 12.77 -24.90
N ALA A 411 -3.64 11.53 -24.81
CA ALA A 411 -2.26 11.13 -25.01
C ALA A 411 -2.15 10.15 -26.19
N THR A 412 -0.99 10.10 -26.82
CA THR A 412 -0.67 9.06 -27.80
C THR A 412 0.52 8.25 -27.30
N LEU A 413 0.42 6.94 -27.41
CA LEU A 413 1.48 6.00 -27.09
C LEU A 413 1.85 5.21 -28.35
N ARG A 414 3.15 5.15 -28.68
CA ARG A 414 3.72 4.28 -29.67
C ARG A 414 4.91 3.58 -29.06
N GLY A 415 5.20 2.36 -29.51
CA GLY A 415 6.39 1.68 -29.03
C GLY A 415 6.46 0.24 -29.47
N ALA A 416 7.63 -0.33 -29.27
CA ALA A 416 7.92 -1.71 -29.55
C ALA A 416 8.62 -2.37 -28.36
N ALA A 417 8.31 -3.65 -28.16
CA ALA A 417 8.91 -4.49 -27.13
C ALA A 417 9.25 -5.87 -27.69
N SER A 418 10.21 -6.56 -27.10
CA SER A 418 10.59 -7.91 -27.49
C SER A 418 10.88 -8.79 -26.27
N GLY A 419 10.80 -10.11 -26.46
CA GLY A 419 11.13 -11.09 -25.45
C GLY A 419 10.02 -11.35 -24.40
N TRP A 420 10.28 -12.27 -23.48
CA TRP A 420 9.41 -12.58 -22.36
C TRP A 420 10.23 -12.76 -21.06
N PRO A 421 10.02 -11.98 -19.99
CA PRO A 421 9.10 -10.83 -19.92
C PRO A 421 9.42 -9.75 -20.97
N PRO A 422 8.42 -8.95 -21.42
CA PRO A 422 8.63 -7.97 -22.49
C PRO A 422 9.69 -6.95 -22.11
N HIS A 423 10.69 -6.79 -22.95
CA HIS A 423 11.69 -5.72 -22.86
C HIS A 423 11.33 -4.62 -23.85
N ILE A 424 11.10 -3.41 -23.36
CA ILE A 424 10.76 -2.27 -24.21
C ILE A 424 12.00 -1.86 -25.01
N LEU A 425 11.90 -1.84 -26.31
CA LEU A 425 12.95 -1.39 -27.23
C LEU A 425 12.90 0.11 -27.44
N ASP A 426 11.73 0.58 -27.80
CA ASP A 426 11.43 1.99 -27.95
C ASP A 426 9.99 2.27 -27.51
N ALA A 427 9.75 3.46 -26.98
CA ALA A 427 8.42 3.96 -26.68
C ALA A 427 8.40 5.49 -26.76
N ALA A 428 7.30 6.04 -27.25
CA ALA A 428 7.03 7.47 -27.25
C ALA A 428 5.62 7.73 -26.71
N LEU A 429 5.54 8.50 -25.65
CA LEU A 429 4.30 8.99 -25.06
C LEU A 429 4.22 10.50 -25.27
N THR A 430 3.22 10.95 -26.02
CA THR A 430 3.02 12.38 -26.27
C THR A 430 1.62 12.81 -25.87
N ASN A 431 1.51 14.05 -25.38
CA ASN A 431 0.26 14.67 -24.98
C ASN A 431 0.32 16.15 -25.41
N GLN A 432 -0.77 16.74 -25.82
CA GLN A 432 -0.86 18.16 -26.19
C GLN A 432 -1.34 19.07 -25.07
N GLY A 433 -1.34 18.57 -23.85
CA GLY A 433 -1.81 19.25 -22.65
C GLY A 433 -2.91 18.44 -21.95
N ALA A 434 -3.02 18.62 -20.64
CA ALA A 434 -4.04 18.00 -19.83
C ALA A 434 -4.48 18.92 -18.68
N ASP A 435 -5.75 18.88 -18.34
CA ASP A 435 -6.31 19.65 -17.25
C ASP A 435 -6.82 18.72 -16.15
N LEU A 436 -6.21 18.83 -14.98
CA LEU A 436 -6.62 18.12 -13.78
C LEU A 436 -7.48 19.04 -12.91
N SER A 437 -8.69 18.62 -12.62
CA SER A 437 -9.64 19.37 -11.81
C SER A 437 -10.37 18.51 -10.79
N SER A 438 -10.76 19.12 -9.67
CA SER A 438 -11.55 18.50 -8.60
C SER A 438 -12.07 19.60 -7.68
N PRO A 439 -13.25 19.48 -7.06
CA PRO A 439 -13.70 20.36 -5.98
C PRO A 439 -12.74 20.41 -4.77
N ARG A 440 -11.88 19.42 -4.60
CA ARG A 440 -10.87 19.37 -3.53
C ARG A 440 -9.60 20.15 -3.87
N LEU A 441 -9.36 20.42 -5.14
CA LEU A 441 -8.25 21.24 -5.58
C LEU A 441 -8.60 22.71 -5.44
N ARG A 442 -7.71 23.49 -4.87
CA ARG A 442 -7.89 24.93 -4.74
C ARG A 442 -7.87 25.65 -6.06
N VAL A 443 -7.09 25.13 -6.98
CA VAL A 443 -6.93 25.63 -8.36
C VAL A 443 -6.82 24.45 -9.30
N PRO A 444 -7.31 24.57 -10.54
CA PRO A 444 -7.06 23.54 -11.55
C PRO A 444 -5.56 23.47 -11.86
N VAL A 445 -5.10 22.28 -12.23
CA VAL A 445 -3.71 22.03 -12.60
C VAL A 445 -3.66 21.75 -14.08
N HIS A 446 -2.92 22.58 -14.81
CA HIS A 446 -2.69 22.36 -16.23
C HIS A 446 -1.30 21.72 -16.42
N VAL A 447 -1.30 20.57 -17.11
CA VAL A 447 -0.08 19.88 -17.55
C VAL A 447 0.18 20.31 -18.98
N GLY A 448 1.33 20.90 -19.23
CA GLY A 448 1.74 21.29 -20.57
C GLY A 448 2.02 20.10 -21.48
N ASN A 449 2.44 20.38 -22.70
CA ASN A 449 2.76 19.34 -23.68
C ASN A 449 3.82 18.38 -23.14
N LEU A 450 3.49 17.07 -23.15
CA LEU A 450 4.39 15.99 -22.76
C LEU A 450 4.95 15.33 -24.01
N ASP A 451 6.27 15.18 -24.11
CA ASP A 451 6.95 14.33 -25.07
C ASP A 451 7.99 13.51 -24.30
N LEU A 452 7.60 12.30 -23.95
CA LEU A 452 8.43 11.32 -23.25
C LEU A 452 8.84 10.25 -24.24
N ARG A 453 10.14 10.02 -24.40
CA ARG A 453 10.69 8.99 -25.25
C ARG A 453 11.60 8.05 -24.47
N TYR A 454 11.44 6.79 -24.73
CA TYR A 454 12.32 5.73 -24.26
C TYR A 454 12.98 5.05 -25.44
N ASN A 455 14.29 4.89 -25.42
CA ASN A 455 15.01 4.18 -26.44
C ASN A 455 16.25 3.53 -25.85
N ASN A 456 16.36 2.20 -25.94
CA ASN A 456 17.50 1.42 -25.45
C ASN A 456 17.95 1.85 -24.03
N ASP A 457 17.05 1.76 -23.06
CA ASP A 457 17.27 2.13 -21.65
C ASP A 457 17.49 3.63 -21.37
N ILE A 458 17.36 4.48 -22.39
CA ILE A 458 17.47 5.93 -22.26
C ILE A 458 16.08 6.55 -22.26
N ILE A 459 15.73 7.20 -21.15
CA ILE A 459 14.50 8.00 -21.04
C ILE A 459 14.86 9.46 -21.35
N SER A 460 14.16 10.07 -22.30
CA SER A 460 14.23 11.49 -22.59
C SER A 460 12.86 12.14 -22.42
N LEU A 461 12.82 13.25 -21.72
CA LEU A 461 11.62 14.05 -21.47
C LEU A 461 11.87 15.46 -22.00
N ALA A 462 11.10 15.89 -22.99
CA ALA A 462 11.06 17.28 -23.37
C ALA A 462 10.53 18.14 -22.22
N PRO A 463 10.88 19.43 -22.16
CA PRO A 463 10.44 20.29 -21.07
C PRO A 463 8.92 20.31 -20.94
N VAL A 464 8.40 19.77 -19.85
CA VAL A 464 6.97 19.80 -19.51
C VAL A 464 6.72 20.73 -18.31
N SER A 465 5.66 21.53 -18.40
CA SER A 465 5.25 22.43 -17.33
C SER A 465 3.99 21.92 -16.63
N LEU A 466 3.98 21.99 -15.30
CA LEU A 466 2.78 21.83 -14.48
C LEU A 466 2.45 23.21 -13.89
N SER A 467 1.34 23.81 -14.28
CA SER A 467 0.90 25.10 -13.79
C SER A 467 -0.31 24.99 -12.87
N PHE A 468 -0.30 25.83 -11.82
CA PHE A 468 -1.33 25.84 -10.78
C PHE A 468 -2.04 27.21 -10.80
N GLY A 469 -3.11 27.31 -11.59
CA GLY A 469 -3.88 28.55 -11.74
C GLY A 469 -3.14 29.67 -12.49
N PRO A 470 -2.80 30.80 -11.84
CA PRO A 470 -2.29 31.95 -12.54
C PRO A 470 -0.91 31.76 -13.18
N PRO A 471 -0.58 32.51 -14.26
CA PRO A 471 0.72 32.46 -14.90
C PRO A 471 1.89 32.70 -13.93
N GLY A 472 2.98 31.95 -14.08
CA GLY A 472 4.16 32.03 -13.23
C GLY A 472 4.12 31.15 -11.98
N ASN A 473 3.00 30.45 -11.73
CA ASN A 473 2.85 29.47 -10.66
C ASN A 473 2.98 28.06 -11.25
N ALA A 474 4.20 27.62 -11.52
CA ALA A 474 4.44 26.39 -12.26
C ALA A 474 5.73 25.68 -11.86
N PHE A 475 5.74 24.37 -12.06
CA PHE A 475 6.95 23.55 -12.16
C PHE A 475 7.26 23.23 -13.62
N ARG A 476 8.53 23.15 -13.94
CA ARG A 476 9.06 22.66 -15.20
C ARG A 476 9.94 21.45 -14.92
N LEU A 477 9.67 20.39 -15.62
CA LEU A 477 10.41 19.14 -15.54
C LEU A 477 11.01 18.84 -16.91
N GLU A 478 12.30 18.51 -16.95
CA GLU A 478 12.99 18.13 -18.18
C GLU A 478 14.12 17.13 -17.89
N THR A 479 14.54 16.38 -18.90
CA THR A 479 15.76 15.60 -18.78
C THR A 479 16.96 16.46 -19.19
N THR A 480 18.05 16.35 -18.43
CA THR A 480 19.29 17.04 -18.77
C THR A 480 19.93 16.38 -19.99
N PRO A 481 20.25 17.15 -21.06
CA PRO A 481 20.94 16.60 -22.20
C PRO A 481 22.30 16.06 -21.80
N LYS A 482 22.66 14.89 -22.30
CA LYS A 482 23.89 14.21 -21.92
C LYS A 482 24.98 14.35 -22.94
N PRO A 483 26.23 14.57 -22.53
CA PRO A 483 27.37 14.37 -23.43
C PRO A 483 27.60 12.89 -23.68
N ALA A 484 27.50 12.45 -24.91
CA ALA A 484 28.07 11.25 -25.58
C ALA A 484 28.24 9.91 -24.82
N SER A 485 27.79 9.71 -23.60
CA SER A 485 27.90 8.46 -22.84
C SER A 485 26.56 7.69 -22.78
N ARG A 486 26.63 6.36 -22.76
CA ARG A 486 25.45 5.44 -22.72
C ARG A 486 24.64 5.44 -21.41
N GLU A 487 24.85 6.38 -20.52
CA GLU A 487 24.11 6.45 -19.24
C GLU A 487 22.79 7.24 -19.41
N SER A 488 21.76 6.94 -18.65
CA SER A 488 20.49 7.64 -18.70
C SER A 488 20.63 9.13 -18.37
N PRO A 489 19.86 10.04 -18.98
CA PRO A 489 19.92 11.45 -18.62
C PRO A 489 19.42 11.67 -17.18
N GLY A 490 19.96 12.71 -16.54
CA GLY A 490 19.44 13.18 -15.26
C GLY A 490 18.10 13.91 -15.43
N ILE A 491 17.43 14.22 -14.33
CA ILE A 491 16.21 15.00 -14.32
C ILE A 491 16.49 16.36 -13.71
N HIS A 492 16.00 17.39 -14.35
CA HIS A 492 16.04 18.77 -13.90
C HIS A 492 14.62 19.26 -13.62
N VAL A 493 14.40 19.76 -12.42
CA VAL A 493 13.13 20.32 -11.96
C VAL A 493 13.35 21.75 -11.54
N THR A 494 12.71 22.68 -12.23
CA THR A 494 12.65 24.07 -11.81
C THR A 494 11.22 24.43 -11.43
N GLY A 495 11.04 25.17 -10.36
CA GLY A 495 9.70 25.52 -9.89
C GLY A 495 9.65 26.91 -9.27
N ASN A 496 8.53 27.58 -9.49
CA ASN A 496 8.16 28.80 -8.80
C ASN A 496 6.68 28.70 -8.45
N LEU A 497 6.39 28.41 -7.20
CA LEU A 497 5.03 28.30 -6.69
C LEU A 497 4.69 29.47 -5.79
N ALA A 498 3.58 30.12 -6.03
CA ALA A 498 3.02 31.10 -5.12
C ALA A 498 2.49 30.44 -3.83
N GLN A 499 2.01 29.19 -3.94
CA GLN A 499 1.49 28.43 -2.81
C GLN A 499 1.85 26.94 -2.95
N ILE A 500 2.72 26.44 -2.11
CA ILE A 500 3.08 25.00 -2.05
C ILE A 500 1.86 24.10 -1.72
N ARG A 501 0.82 24.65 -1.07
CA ARG A 501 -0.41 23.92 -0.77
C ARG A 501 -1.11 23.41 -2.02
N ASP A 502 -0.97 24.10 -3.14
CA ASP A 502 -1.61 23.69 -4.40
C ASP A 502 -0.98 22.39 -4.92
N LEU A 503 0.35 22.29 -4.83
CA LEU A 503 1.05 21.02 -5.14
C LEU A 503 0.67 19.90 -4.16
N ILE A 504 0.62 20.20 -2.86
CA ILE A 504 0.30 19.19 -1.83
C ILE A 504 -1.14 18.69 -2.01
N SER A 505 -2.09 19.59 -2.26
CA SER A 505 -3.50 19.21 -2.48
C SER A 505 -3.65 18.34 -3.73
N THR A 506 -2.92 18.66 -4.79
CA THR A 506 -2.91 17.88 -6.03
C THR A 506 -2.31 16.49 -5.81
N ALA A 507 -1.15 16.41 -5.15
CA ALA A 507 -0.53 15.15 -4.82
C ALA A 507 -1.43 14.27 -3.92
N SER A 508 -2.09 14.89 -2.94
CA SER A 508 -3.04 14.19 -2.07
C SER A 508 -4.27 13.69 -2.83
N ALA A 509 -4.80 14.47 -3.78
CA ALA A 509 -5.90 14.03 -4.64
C ALA A 509 -5.52 12.83 -5.53
N LEU A 510 -4.25 12.77 -5.93
CA LEU A 510 -3.68 11.62 -6.65
C LEU A 510 -3.29 10.43 -5.75
N GLY A 511 -3.60 10.48 -4.46
CA GLY A 511 -3.27 9.43 -3.50
C GLY A 511 -1.85 9.47 -2.93
N TRP A 512 -1.07 10.50 -3.22
CA TRP A 512 0.29 10.64 -2.71
C TRP A 512 0.33 11.48 -1.44
N ASN A 513 0.48 10.84 -0.30
CA ASN A 513 0.64 11.55 0.97
C ASN A 513 2.08 12.05 1.15
N ILE A 514 2.42 13.12 0.43
CA ILE A 514 3.76 13.76 0.49
C ILE A 514 3.98 14.42 1.85
N SER A 515 2.93 14.98 2.43
CA SER A 515 3.04 15.79 3.63
C SER A 515 3.22 14.99 4.93
N ARG A 516 2.82 13.72 4.99
CA ARG A 516 2.87 12.88 6.19
C ARG A 516 2.40 13.61 7.47
N GLY A 517 1.36 14.43 7.38
CA GLY A 517 0.85 15.25 8.48
C GLY A 517 1.50 16.64 8.63
N TRP A 518 2.43 17.02 7.78
CA TRP A 518 2.95 18.38 7.69
C TRP A 518 2.01 19.24 6.85
N ASN A 519 1.75 20.47 7.31
CA ASN A 519 0.98 21.43 6.54
C ASN A 519 1.89 22.57 6.16
N LEU A 520 2.17 22.68 4.87
CA LEU A 520 3.06 23.66 4.28
C LEU A 520 2.24 24.73 3.55
N GLY A 521 2.67 25.97 3.62
CA GLY A 521 2.00 27.07 2.93
C GLY A 521 2.97 28.17 2.56
N GLY A 522 2.63 28.95 1.55
CA GLY A 522 3.44 30.06 1.08
C GLY A 522 4.26 29.73 -0.17
N PRO A 523 5.03 30.72 -0.66
CA PRO A 523 5.79 30.61 -1.88
C PRO A 523 7.03 29.70 -1.73
N LEU A 524 7.30 28.95 -2.82
CA LEU A 524 8.46 28.07 -2.94
C LEU A 524 9.07 28.23 -4.32
N ARG A 525 10.39 28.40 -4.38
CA ARG A 525 11.16 28.30 -5.62
C ARG A 525 12.15 27.16 -5.49
N CYS A 526 12.36 26.38 -6.54
CA CYS A 526 13.38 25.33 -6.54
C CYS A 526 14.06 25.20 -7.90
N ASP A 527 15.32 24.79 -7.86
CA ASP A 527 16.12 24.34 -9.01
C ASP A 527 16.86 23.08 -8.55
N LEU A 528 16.30 21.91 -8.92
CA LEU A 528 16.77 20.62 -8.43
C LEU A 528 17.15 19.70 -9.58
N ARG A 529 18.30 19.06 -9.47
CA ARG A 529 18.85 18.13 -10.45
C ARG A 529 19.09 16.77 -9.82
N TRP A 530 18.51 15.75 -10.39
CA TRP A 530 18.77 14.36 -10.05
C TRP A 530 19.83 13.81 -11.01
N PRO A 531 20.83 13.11 -10.52
CA PRO A 531 21.80 12.43 -11.39
C PRO A 531 21.12 11.31 -12.19
N PRO A 532 21.74 10.83 -13.27
CA PRO A 532 21.28 9.67 -14.01
C PRO A 532 21.21 8.46 -13.10
N VAL A 533 20.03 7.85 -13.01
CA VAL A 533 19.78 6.72 -12.08
C VAL A 533 18.96 5.65 -12.79
N PRO A 534 19.29 4.36 -12.62
CA PRO A 534 18.35 3.32 -12.95
C PRO A 534 17.09 3.46 -12.06
N PHE A 535 15.91 3.34 -12.66
CA PHE A 535 14.63 3.32 -11.97
C PHE A 535 14.57 2.16 -10.94
N PRO A 536 14.10 2.34 -9.70
CA PRO A 536 13.42 3.47 -9.07
C PRO A 536 14.38 4.49 -8.43
N TRP A 537 14.03 5.74 -8.51
CA TRP A 537 14.82 6.89 -8.07
C TRP A 537 15.06 6.89 -6.55
N ARG A 538 16.21 6.43 -6.13
CA ARG A 538 16.62 6.41 -4.73
C ARG A 538 17.67 7.46 -4.37
N THR A 539 18.14 8.23 -5.36
CA THR A 539 19.15 9.25 -5.16
C THR A 539 18.54 10.59 -4.75
N GLN A 540 19.27 11.30 -3.93
CA GLN A 540 18.89 12.66 -3.53
C GLN A 540 19.28 13.65 -4.63
N PRO A 541 18.49 14.73 -4.84
CA PRO A 541 18.82 15.78 -5.80
C PRO A 541 19.97 16.65 -5.34
N THR A 542 20.53 17.40 -6.29
CA THR A 542 21.41 18.55 -6.04
C THR A 542 20.71 19.81 -6.53
N GLY A 543 20.92 20.94 -5.87
CA GLY A 543 20.35 22.21 -6.31
C GLY A 543 19.98 23.15 -5.19
N THR A 544 19.09 24.08 -5.47
CA THR A 544 18.66 25.10 -4.54
C THR A 544 17.17 25.09 -4.28
N ILE A 545 16.78 25.47 -3.07
CA ILE A 545 15.38 25.65 -2.66
C ILE A 545 15.27 26.96 -1.89
N ASP A 546 14.37 27.85 -2.33
CA ASP A 546 14.02 29.06 -1.64
C ASP A 546 12.62 28.96 -1.03
N TRP A 547 12.50 29.13 0.26
CA TRP A 547 11.23 29.23 0.97
C TRP A 547 10.92 30.69 1.30
N GLY A 548 9.71 31.11 1.01
CA GLY A 548 9.30 32.49 1.15
C GLY A 548 9.73 33.33 -0.04
N GLY A 549 9.14 34.50 -0.18
CA GLY A 549 9.43 35.45 -1.26
C GLY A 549 9.24 36.91 -0.79
N GLU A 550 9.36 37.84 -1.72
CA GLU A 550 9.13 39.29 -1.44
C GLU A 550 7.70 39.54 -0.97
N SER A 551 6.72 38.79 -1.52
CA SER A 551 5.28 38.97 -1.27
C SER A 551 4.75 38.21 -0.04
N GLY A 552 5.58 37.40 0.65
CA GLY A 552 5.16 36.65 1.82
C GLY A 552 6.14 35.62 2.31
N GLY A 553 6.01 35.22 3.58
CA GLY A 553 6.78 34.17 4.18
C GLY A 553 6.15 32.78 3.95
N PHE A 554 6.98 31.79 3.97
CA PHE A 554 6.53 30.37 3.97
C PHE A 554 6.05 30.02 5.38
N SER A 555 5.06 29.15 5.46
CA SER A 555 4.53 28.64 6.73
C SER A 555 4.63 27.11 6.81
N LEU A 556 4.99 26.63 8.00
CA LEU A 556 5.22 25.22 8.28
C LEU A 556 4.50 24.83 9.56
N ARG A 557 3.51 23.95 9.47
CA ARG A 557 2.90 23.29 10.62
C ARG A 557 3.32 21.84 10.63
N THR A 558 3.96 21.43 11.71
CA THR A 558 4.39 20.06 11.92
C THR A 558 3.43 19.35 12.88
N PRO A 559 3.34 18.01 12.85
CA PRO A 559 2.57 17.27 13.84
C PRO A 559 3.15 17.31 15.26
N PHE A 560 4.37 17.85 15.41
CA PHE A 560 5.13 17.91 16.67
C PHE A 560 5.00 19.25 17.39
N LEU A 561 4.69 20.33 16.66
CA LEU A 561 4.52 21.65 17.21
C LEU A 561 3.05 22.05 17.22
N ASN A 562 2.60 22.68 18.29
CA ASN A 562 1.19 23.12 18.39
C ASN A 562 0.86 24.30 17.53
N GLN A 563 1.86 25.13 17.28
CA GLN A 563 1.72 26.34 16.49
C GLN A 563 2.54 26.20 15.21
N PRO A 564 2.11 26.81 14.12
CA PRO A 564 2.89 26.83 12.89
C PRO A 564 4.10 27.77 13.03
N ILE A 565 5.21 27.39 12.44
CA ILE A 565 6.30 28.31 12.12
C ILE A 565 5.82 29.14 10.95
N VAL A 566 5.89 30.44 11.05
CA VAL A 566 5.41 31.37 10.01
C VAL A 566 6.51 32.34 9.59
N GLY A 567 6.29 33.05 8.50
CA GLY A 567 7.24 34.06 8.03
C GLY A 567 8.60 33.54 7.62
N VAL A 568 8.69 32.23 7.31
CA VAL A 568 9.96 31.60 6.94
C VAL A 568 10.46 32.19 5.63
N LYS A 569 11.66 32.74 5.65
CA LYS A 569 12.44 33.09 4.46
C LYS A 569 13.79 32.42 4.58
N ALA A 570 14.04 31.46 3.72
CA ALA A 570 15.26 30.67 3.77
C ALA A 570 15.69 30.26 2.36
N HIS A 571 16.99 30.09 2.21
CA HIS A 571 17.65 29.56 1.03
C HIS A 571 18.39 28.30 1.41
N ALA A 572 18.22 27.22 0.63
CA ALA A 572 18.96 25.99 0.86
C ALA A 572 19.76 25.59 -0.36
N ASP A 573 21.02 25.26 -0.12
CA ASP A 573 21.87 24.50 -1.03
C ASP A 573 21.76 23.00 -0.67
N TRP A 574 21.23 22.22 -1.58
CA TRP A 574 20.97 20.81 -1.38
C TRP A 574 21.95 19.95 -2.16
N LYS A 575 22.73 19.15 -1.46
CA LYS A 575 23.63 18.13 -2.03
C LYS A 575 23.42 16.83 -1.29
N PRO A 576 23.61 15.64 -1.91
CA PRO A 576 23.44 14.35 -1.25
C PRO A 576 24.25 14.20 0.04
N GLU A 577 25.46 14.75 0.04
CA GLU A 577 26.42 14.65 1.14
C GLU A 577 26.42 15.85 2.08
N ALA A 578 25.85 16.98 1.67
CA ALA A 578 25.82 18.21 2.46
C ALA A 578 24.58 19.03 2.14
N GLN A 579 23.86 19.43 3.16
CA GLN A 579 22.72 20.34 3.07
C GLN A 579 23.06 21.59 3.88
N HIS A 580 22.93 22.75 3.26
CA HIS A 580 23.09 24.05 3.91
C HIS A 580 21.79 24.85 3.77
N ILE A 581 21.24 25.32 4.87
CA ILE A 581 20.04 26.15 4.90
C ILE A 581 20.41 27.49 5.57
N ALA A 582 20.37 28.56 4.81
CA ALA A 582 20.49 29.90 5.32
C ALA A 582 19.09 30.45 5.65
N LEU A 583 18.82 30.67 6.91
CA LEU A 583 17.56 31.19 7.41
C LEU A 583 17.66 32.70 7.57
N SER A 584 17.03 33.45 6.69
CA SER A 584 16.98 34.90 6.78
C SER A 584 16.00 35.38 7.87
N SER A 585 14.85 34.74 7.99
CA SER A 585 13.88 34.96 9.05
C SER A 585 12.91 33.80 9.21
N ALA A 586 12.45 33.54 10.42
CA ALA A 586 11.31 32.71 10.76
C ALA A 586 10.70 33.15 12.08
N GLU A 587 9.41 33.08 12.23
CA GLU A 587 8.71 33.33 13.48
C GLU A 587 8.30 32.02 14.11
N ALA A 588 8.91 31.67 15.23
CA ALA A 588 8.65 30.48 15.99
C ALA A 588 8.89 30.73 17.49
N PHE A 589 8.16 30.02 18.35
CA PHE A 589 8.28 30.13 19.80
C PHE A 589 8.13 31.58 20.33
N GLY A 590 7.30 32.37 19.64
CA GLY A 590 7.11 33.78 19.97
C GLY A 590 8.26 34.72 19.60
N ALA A 591 9.30 34.19 18.94
CA ALA A 591 10.54 34.89 18.58
C ALA A 591 10.77 34.92 17.08
N ARG A 592 11.57 35.88 16.64
CA ARG A 592 12.07 35.92 15.26
C ARG A 592 13.46 35.33 15.20
N TRP A 593 13.59 34.27 14.41
CA TRP A 593 14.83 33.50 14.25
C TRP A 593 15.53 33.82 12.94
N SER A 594 16.86 33.79 12.97
CA SER A 594 17.74 33.86 11.79
C SER A 594 18.98 33.03 12.03
N GLY A 595 19.71 32.69 10.95
CA GLY A 595 20.97 31.95 11.07
C GLY A 595 21.15 30.90 9.99
N SER A 596 21.81 29.79 10.31
CA SER A 596 22.06 28.68 9.37
C SER A 596 21.88 27.31 10.02
N LEU A 597 21.53 26.34 9.19
CA LEU A 597 21.49 24.93 9.54
C LEU A 597 22.28 24.14 8.49
N ASP A 598 23.17 23.32 8.97
CA ASP A 598 24.09 22.52 8.15
C ASP A 598 23.96 21.04 8.47
N ARG A 599 24.04 20.19 7.46
CA ARG A 599 24.09 18.75 7.61
C ARG A 599 25.09 18.18 6.63
N HIS A 600 26.10 17.49 7.14
CA HIS A 600 27.23 17.00 6.34
C HIS A 600 27.12 15.52 5.93
N SER A 601 26.15 14.77 6.43
CA SER A 601 25.87 13.40 6.00
C SER A 601 24.45 12.99 6.33
N ALA A 602 23.90 12.05 5.58
CA ALA A 602 22.54 11.51 5.83
C ALA A 602 22.41 10.86 7.21
N ALA A 603 23.49 10.29 7.75
CA ALA A 603 23.55 9.70 9.09
C ALA A 603 23.94 10.70 10.19
N GLY A 604 24.45 11.87 9.82
CA GLY A 604 24.88 12.94 10.73
C GLY A 604 23.67 13.75 11.23
N GLY A 605 23.81 14.32 12.45
CA GLY A 605 22.87 15.28 12.98
C GLY A 605 22.95 16.63 12.27
N TRP A 606 21.96 17.48 12.49
CA TRP A 606 21.97 18.87 12.05
C TRP A 606 22.90 19.71 12.94
N GLN A 607 23.69 20.54 12.32
CA GLN A 607 24.46 21.59 12.99
C GLN A 607 23.79 22.92 12.72
N PHE A 608 23.68 23.79 13.73
CA PHE A 608 23.02 25.08 13.54
C PHE A 608 23.75 26.21 14.21
N VAL A 609 23.60 27.37 13.64
CA VAL A 609 23.95 28.67 14.27
C VAL A 609 22.73 29.54 14.15
N LEU A 610 22.02 29.72 15.25
CA LEU A 610 20.75 30.44 15.27
C LEU A 610 20.77 31.61 16.23
N SER A 611 20.15 32.69 15.81
CA SER A 611 19.93 33.85 16.64
C SER A 611 18.45 34.19 16.72
N ALA A 612 17.99 34.67 17.87
CA ALA A 612 16.64 35.18 18.04
C ALA A 612 16.63 36.45 18.90
N ASP A 613 15.63 37.31 18.64
CA ASP A 613 15.42 38.57 19.34
C ASP A 613 15.00 38.34 20.81
N HIS A 614 14.01 37.53 21.03
CA HIS A 614 13.52 37.23 22.36
C HIS A 614 12.96 35.82 22.41
N LEU A 615 13.00 35.17 23.56
CA LEU A 615 12.42 33.90 23.81
C LEU A 615 11.89 33.83 25.23
N ALA A 616 10.64 33.46 25.40
CA ALA A 616 10.07 33.22 26.71
C ALA A 616 9.92 31.72 27.01
N ALA A 617 10.29 31.28 28.19
CA ALA A 617 10.08 29.91 28.62
C ALA A 617 8.60 29.48 28.57
N ALA A 618 7.66 30.42 28.80
CA ALA A 618 6.22 30.21 28.68
C ALA A 618 5.80 29.91 27.21
N ASP A 619 6.51 30.49 26.25
CA ASP A 619 6.26 30.21 24.82
C ASP A 619 6.81 28.85 24.42
N LEU A 620 7.98 28.46 24.91
CA LEU A 620 8.48 27.09 24.74
C LEU A 620 7.48 26.08 25.28
N ASP A 621 6.94 26.30 26.50
CA ASP A 621 5.91 25.43 27.07
C ASP A 621 4.65 25.41 26.20
N ARG A 622 4.16 26.52 25.70
CA ARG A 622 2.98 26.62 24.84
C ARG A 622 3.17 25.88 23.51
N TRP A 623 4.33 25.89 22.94
CA TRP A 623 4.67 25.28 21.64
C TRP A 623 4.95 23.79 21.74
N LEU A 624 5.64 23.36 22.79
CA LEU A 624 6.15 22.01 22.94
C LEU A 624 5.23 21.11 23.79
N ASN A 625 4.42 21.70 24.69
CA ASN A 625 3.83 21.01 25.82
C ASN A 625 2.28 20.87 25.90
N PRO A 626 1.48 20.81 24.85
CA PRO A 626 0.03 20.55 24.97
C PRO A 626 -0.28 19.11 25.31
N ARG A 627 0.60 18.19 25.00
CA ARG A 627 0.45 16.76 25.28
C ARG A 627 0.82 16.39 26.72
N TRP A 628 1.46 17.29 27.44
CA TRP A 628 1.86 17.12 28.84
C TRP A 628 0.83 17.65 29.84
N ARG A 629 -0.12 18.44 29.39
CA ARG A 629 -1.29 18.80 30.20
C ARG A 629 -2.20 17.60 30.28
N GLN A 630 -1.94 16.71 31.25
CA GLN A 630 -2.86 15.67 31.60
C GLN A 630 -4.20 16.31 31.92
N SER A 631 -5.25 15.91 31.21
CA SER A 631 -6.60 16.30 31.56
C SER A 631 -6.88 15.84 33.00
N PHE A 632 -7.82 16.48 33.67
CA PHE A 632 -8.27 16.02 35.02
C PHE A 632 -8.61 14.53 35.00
N LEU A 633 -9.20 14.03 33.92
CA LEU A 633 -9.54 12.64 33.71
C LEU A 633 -8.30 11.73 33.55
N ASP A 634 -7.26 12.19 32.88
CA ASP A 634 -6.01 11.45 32.75
C ASP A 634 -5.25 11.29 34.08
N ARG A 635 -5.44 12.24 35.02
CA ARG A 635 -4.89 12.15 36.36
C ARG A 635 -5.71 11.22 37.27
N MET A 636 -7.04 11.20 37.08
CA MET A 636 -7.94 10.36 37.86
C MET A 636 -7.90 8.91 37.42
N LEU A 637 -7.67 8.64 36.13
CA LEU A 637 -7.77 7.30 35.55
C LEU A 637 -6.53 6.99 34.65
N PRO A 638 -5.34 6.92 35.23
CA PRO A 638 -4.09 6.73 34.48
C PRO A 638 -4.01 5.39 33.73
N PHE A 639 -4.88 4.43 34.03
CA PHE A 639 -4.94 3.12 33.39
C PHE A 639 -5.77 3.10 32.11
N LEU A 640 -6.61 4.13 31.88
CA LEU A 640 -7.43 4.21 30.65
C LEU A 640 -6.66 4.83 29.46
N ASN A 641 -5.60 5.55 29.73
CA ASN A 641 -4.75 6.13 28.71
C ASN A 641 -3.31 5.65 28.94
N PRO A 642 -2.93 4.47 28.43
CA PRO A 642 -1.55 4.06 28.51
C PRO A 642 -0.72 5.15 27.84
N ARG A 643 0.18 5.76 28.61
CA ARG A 643 1.13 6.77 28.13
C ARG A 643 1.72 6.25 26.83
N SER A 644 1.38 6.87 25.70
CA SER A 644 2.12 6.62 24.46
C SER A 644 3.53 7.08 24.73
N PRO A 645 4.46 6.16 24.90
CA PRO A 645 5.83 6.53 25.08
C PRO A 645 6.33 7.08 23.74
N THR A 646 7.12 8.13 23.81
CA THR A 646 8.05 8.52 22.76
C THR A 646 7.43 8.91 21.42
N ASN A 647 7.50 10.18 21.12
CA ASN A 647 7.41 10.66 19.75
C ASN A 647 8.60 10.06 18.98
N VAL A 648 8.36 9.03 18.19
CA VAL A 648 9.37 8.30 17.40
C VAL A 648 10.26 9.25 16.58
N VAL A 649 9.74 10.44 16.23
CA VAL A 649 10.46 11.46 15.47
C VAL A 649 11.41 12.26 16.34
N THR A 650 11.08 12.54 17.60
CA THR A 650 12.01 13.22 18.51
C THR A 650 13.15 12.30 18.91
N ASP A 651 12.93 11.00 19.04
CA ASP A 651 13.99 10.03 19.32
C ASP A 651 15.05 9.93 18.21
N ALA A 652 14.65 10.23 16.97
CA ALA A 652 15.56 10.28 15.81
C ALA A 652 16.23 11.65 15.63
N LEU A 653 15.80 12.69 16.36
CA LEU A 653 16.33 14.04 16.20
C LEU A 653 17.72 14.15 16.85
N ARG A 654 18.70 14.41 16.02
CA ARG A 654 20.07 14.73 16.44
C ARG A 654 20.44 16.08 15.86
N ALA A 655 20.64 17.04 16.73
CA ALA A 655 21.01 18.38 16.32
C ALA A 655 21.96 19.02 17.36
N GLY A 656 22.89 19.80 16.89
CA GLY A 656 23.79 20.54 17.74
C GLY A 656 24.17 21.89 17.11
N GLY A 657 24.53 22.86 17.92
CA GLY A 657 24.96 24.14 17.38
C GLY A 657 24.92 25.25 18.40
N ARG A 658 25.14 26.45 17.91
CA ARG A 658 25.17 27.65 18.73
C ARG A 658 23.86 28.41 18.66
N ILE A 659 23.36 28.85 19.81
CA ILE A 659 22.26 29.79 19.89
C ILE A 659 22.73 31.12 20.49
N THR A 660 22.12 32.20 20.01
CA THR A 660 22.28 33.55 20.56
C THR A 660 20.89 34.15 20.71
N LEU A 661 20.53 34.58 21.91
CA LEU A 661 19.24 35.20 22.22
C LEU A 661 19.52 36.60 22.81
N ASP A 662 18.92 37.64 22.26
CA ASP A 662 19.09 38.98 22.84
C ASP A 662 18.39 39.03 24.18
N GLN A 663 17.23 38.36 24.32
CA GLN A 663 16.52 38.30 25.58
C GLN A 663 15.92 36.90 25.78
N PHE A 664 16.13 36.31 26.95
CA PHE A 664 15.48 35.12 27.42
C PHE A 664 14.74 35.37 28.73
N SER A 665 13.39 35.12 28.72
CA SER A 665 12.58 35.40 29.91
C SER A 665 12.07 34.09 30.55
N LEU A 666 12.40 33.95 31.82
CA LEU A 666 11.87 32.93 32.72
C LEU A 666 11.26 33.65 33.91
N ALA A 667 10.00 34.08 33.79
CA ALA A 667 9.35 34.97 34.77
C ALA A 667 9.57 34.51 36.25
N PRO A 668 10.04 35.38 37.11
CA PRO A 668 10.28 36.82 36.95
C PRO A 668 11.69 37.18 36.41
N VAL A 669 12.54 36.22 36.07
CA VAL A 669 13.95 36.45 35.68
C VAL A 669 14.04 36.71 34.18
N VAL A 670 14.85 37.69 33.81
CA VAL A 670 15.16 38.01 32.41
C VAL A 670 16.67 38.00 32.23
N LEU A 671 17.12 37.15 31.30
CA LEU A 671 18.51 37.04 30.86
C LEU A 671 18.69 37.85 29.57
N HIS A 672 19.77 38.63 29.50
CA HIS A 672 20.14 39.38 28.31
C HIS A 672 21.39 38.79 27.68
N HIS A 673 21.43 38.80 26.31
CA HIS A 673 22.58 38.32 25.52
C HIS A 673 23.00 36.90 25.85
N LEU A 674 21.98 35.99 25.99
CA LEU A 674 22.24 34.57 26.24
C LEU A 674 22.85 33.95 24.99
N GLN A 675 24.00 33.35 25.13
CA GLN A 675 24.67 32.57 24.12
C GLN A 675 25.17 31.25 24.69
N GLY A 676 25.15 30.19 23.88
CA GLY A 676 25.65 28.88 24.30
C GLY A 676 25.57 27.83 23.20
N ASP A 677 26.16 26.67 23.45
CA ASP A 677 26.18 25.57 22.54
C ASP A 677 25.11 24.55 22.97
N VAL A 678 24.12 24.33 22.10
CA VAL A 678 23.00 23.42 22.32
C VAL A 678 23.26 22.10 21.66
N LYS A 679 22.98 21.00 22.34
CA LYS A 679 22.98 19.65 21.82
C LYS A 679 21.64 18.98 22.10
N ILE A 680 21.01 18.42 21.06
CA ILE A 680 19.73 17.72 21.13
C ILE A 680 19.97 16.29 20.65
N GLU A 681 19.69 15.31 21.50
CA GLU A 681 19.74 13.89 21.22
C GLU A 681 18.45 13.23 21.67
N GLY A 682 17.46 13.22 20.78
CA GLY A 682 16.12 12.73 21.10
C GLY A 682 15.45 13.56 22.20
N HIS A 683 15.24 12.96 23.36
CA HIS A 683 14.64 13.61 24.52
C HIS A 683 15.62 14.35 25.44
N LYS A 684 16.92 14.30 25.14
CA LYS A 684 17.96 14.98 25.91
C LYS A 684 18.36 16.28 25.25
N ILE A 685 18.37 17.34 26.03
CA ILE A 685 18.77 18.67 25.60
C ILE A 685 19.87 19.14 26.55
N ALA A 686 21.02 19.49 26.04
CA ALA A 686 22.12 20.07 26.78
C ALA A 686 22.45 21.46 26.22
N LEU A 687 22.57 22.44 27.08
CA LEU A 687 23.13 23.74 26.79
C LEU A 687 24.47 23.87 27.58
N THR A 688 25.55 24.03 26.87
CA THR A 688 26.87 24.10 27.44
C THR A 688 27.51 25.47 27.07
N ASN A 689 28.53 25.87 27.81
CA ASN A 689 29.22 27.14 27.59
C ASN A 689 28.25 28.36 27.59
N ALA A 690 27.15 28.24 28.33
CA ALA A 690 26.17 29.30 28.41
C ALA A 690 26.78 30.55 29.06
N LYS A 691 26.52 31.70 28.47
CA LYS A 691 26.87 33.03 28.99
C LYS A 691 25.69 33.97 28.81
N ALA A 692 25.37 34.74 29.82
CA ALA A 692 24.31 35.74 29.76
C ALA A 692 24.54 36.85 30.77
N GLN A 693 23.82 37.93 30.64
CA GLN A 693 23.77 39.03 31.62
C GLN A 693 22.47 38.93 32.44
N LEU A 694 22.59 39.11 33.73
CA LEU A 694 21.48 39.05 34.66
C LEU A 694 21.70 40.11 35.75
N TYR A 695 20.70 40.98 35.96
CA TYR A 695 20.73 41.99 37.02
C TYR A 695 22.05 42.78 37.10
N GLY A 696 22.56 43.24 35.96
CA GLY A 696 23.79 43.98 35.84
C GLY A 696 25.09 43.18 35.97
N GLY A 697 25.04 41.93 36.35
CA GLY A 697 26.17 41.02 36.42
C GLY A 697 26.19 40.01 35.27
N ASN A 698 27.15 39.09 35.30
CA ASN A 698 27.34 38.05 34.32
C ASN A 698 27.06 36.66 34.93
N ILE A 699 26.43 35.82 34.17
CA ILE A 699 26.22 34.38 34.48
C ILE A 699 26.85 33.53 33.39
N GLY A 700 27.40 32.39 33.77
CA GLY A 700 27.87 31.35 32.87
C GLY A 700 27.51 29.97 33.42
N GLY A 701 27.57 28.95 32.58
CA GLY A 701 27.33 27.61 33.07
C GLY A 701 26.77 26.61 32.05
N SER A 702 26.02 25.63 32.57
CA SER A 702 25.42 24.59 31.77
C SER A 702 24.01 24.24 32.25
N PHE A 703 23.18 23.76 31.34
CA PHE A 703 21.84 23.28 31.58
C PHE A 703 21.66 21.94 30.83
N ASP A 704 21.21 20.91 31.55
CA ASP A 704 20.86 19.64 31.00
C ASP A 704 19.39 19.32 31.32
N ALA A 705 18.64 18.89 30.34
CA ALA A 705 17.27 18.42 30.48
C ALA A 705 17.12 17.03 29.89
N ASP A 706 16.45 16.15 30.62
CA ASP A 706 15.98 14.85 30.12
C ASP A 706 14.45 14.83 30.27
N LEU A 707 13.76 14.76 29.12
CA LEU A 707 12.32 14.99 29.07
C LEU A 707 11.49 13.71 29.25
N VAL A 708 12.12 12.53 29.31
CA VAL A 708 11.44 11.22 29.37
C VAL A 708 12.08 10.33 30.43
N PRO A 709 11.32 9.55 31.20
CA PRO A 709 9.84 9.44 31.28
C PRO A 709 9.17 10.58 32.06
N ALA A 710 9.90 11.27 32.93
CA ALA A 710 9.48 12.48 33.64
C ALA A 710 10.58 13.52 33.49
N PRO A 711 10.23 14.80 33.22
CA PRO A 711 11.22 15.83 33.03
C PRO A 711 12.13 15.97 34.24
N SER A 712 13.42 15.98 33.97
CA SER A 712 14.46 16.23 34.98
C SER A 712 15.45 17.26 34.42
N TYR A 713 15.88 18.13 35.28
CA TYR A 713 16.73 19.26 34.91
C TYR A 713 17.94 19.33 35.86
N ARG A 714 19.09 19.63 35.28
CA ARG A 714 20.34 19.92 36.01
C ARG A 714 20.89 21.19 35.50
N VAL A 715 21.24 22.08 36.42
CA VAL A 715 21.79 23.39 36.08
C VAL A 715 23.03 23.62 36.93
N ASN A 716 24.12 24.05 36.31
CA ASN A 716 25.32 24.54 36.97
C ASN A 716 25.57 25.94 36.49
N LEU A 717 25.64 26.86 37.43
CA LEU A 717 25.82 28.31 37.17
C LEU A 717 26.99 28.85 37.95
N ASP A 718 27.79 29.66 37.29
CA ASP A 718 28.75 30.58 37.87
C ASP A 718 28.21 31.96 37.64
N PHE A 719 28.23 32.80 38.67
CA PHE A 719 27.71 34.14 38.58
C PHE A 719 28.72 35.15 39.17
N SER A 720 28.76 36.34 38.62
CA SER A 720 29.65 37.39 39.07
C SER A 720 28.99 38.76 38.97
N GLN A 721 29.19 39.56 40.01
CA GLN A 721 28.74 40.96 40.09
C GLN A 721 27.23 41.13 39.94
N LEU A 722 26.40 40.13 40.39
CA LEU A 722 24.97 40.30 40.39
C LEU A 722 24.48 41.32 41.39
N ASP A 723 23.70 42.30 40.98
CA ASP A 723 23.04 43.23 41.89
C ASP A 723 22.01 42.51 42.75
N LEU A 724 22.29 42.35 44.02
CA LEU A 724 21.44 41.63 44.97
C LEU A 724 20.11 42.34 45.21
N SER A 725 20.05 43.65 45.07
CA SER A 725 18.80 44.40 45.20
C SER A 725 17.86 44.14 44.03
N ALA A 726 18.37 44.05 42.83
CA ALA A 726 17.60 43.68 41.64
C ALA A 726 17.15 42.20 41.69
N LEU A 727 18.01 41.29 42.14
CA LEU A 727 17.68 39.86 42.31
C LEU A 727 16.58 39.67 43.34
N THR A 728 16.67 40.33 44.47
CA THR A 728 15.68 40.21 45.56
C THR A 728 14.35 40.92 45.25
N ALA A 729 14.35 41.96 44.42
CA ALA A 729 13.15 42.63 43.93
C ALA A 729 12.23 41.69 43.11
N ALA A 730 12.78 40.61 42.52
CA ALA A 730 12.02 39.60 41.85
C ALA A 730 11.14 38.72 42.77
N SER A 731 11.39 38.72 44.07
CA SER A 731 10.62 38.02 45.08
C SER A 731 9.93 39.05 46.03
N PRO A 732 8.59 39.10 46.11
CA PRO A 732 7.90 40.02 46.98
C PRO A 732 8.32 39.87 48.43
N ALA A 733 8.63 38.66 48.91
CA ALA A 733 9.04 38.40 50.29
C ALA A 733 10.45 38.92 50.63
N LEU A 734 11.31 39.06 49.64
CA LEU A 734 12.71 39.49 49.80
C LEU A 734 12.93 40.88 49.24
N SER A 735 11.90 41.54 48.69
CA SER A 735 12.06 42.85 48.03
C SER A 735 12.56 43.89 49.01
N ASN A 736 13.56 44.66 48.61
CA ASN A 736 14.18 45.74 49.40
C ASN A 736 14.89 45.30 50.69
N LEU A 737 15.04 43.99 50.96
CA LEU A 737 15.71 43.54 52.17
C LEU A 737 17.22 43.57 52.06
N PHE A 738 17.76 43.31 50.87
CA PHE A 738 19.19 43.13 50.65
C PHE A 738 19.72 44.05 49.55
N ALA A 739 20.97 44.45 49.67
CA ALA A 739 21.72 45.10 48.64
C ALA A 739 23.17 44.57 48.65
N GLY A 740 23.93 44.78 47.56
CA GLY A 740 25.32 44.39 47.45
C GLY A 740 25.56 43.68 46.11
N SER A 741 26.79 43.34 45.79
CA SER A 741 27.22 42.64 44.56
C SER A 741 27.53 41.19 44.87
N ALA A 742 26.75 40.26 44.33
CA ALA A 742 26.87 38.84 44.57
C ALA A 742 27.71 38.15 43.47
N SER A 743 28.62 37.23 43.89
CA SER A 743 29.38 36.37 43.02
C SER A 743 29.43 34.96 43.63
N GLY A 744 29.55 33.91 42.82
CA GLY A 744 29.58 32.55 43.34
C GLY A 744 29.23 31.49 42.31
N GLN A 745 28.95 30.31 42.80
CA GLN A 745 28.57 29.17 42.00
C GLN A 745 27.37 28.42 42.64
N VAL A 746 26.49 27.92 41.81
CA VAL A 746 25.37 27.08 42.25
C VAL A 746 25.08 25.96 41.27
N SER A 747 24.89 24.77 41.79
CA SER A 747 24.36 23.64 41.03
C SER A 747 23.03 23.24 41.62
N PHE A 748 22.04 23.03 40.78
CA PHE A 748 20.75 22.53 41.23
C PHE A 748 20.17 21.48 40.27
N THR A 749 19.43 20.56 40.86
CA THR A 749 18.63 19.53 40.15
C THR A 749 17.17 19.65 40.56
N THR A 750 16.29 19.41 39.60
CA THR A 750 14.85 19.44 39.88
C THR A 750 14.12 18.52 38.91
N ARG A 751 12.90 18.10 39.24
CA ARG A 751 12.08 17.18 38.46
C ARG A 751 10.64 17.62 38.43
N GLY A 752 9.95 17.30 37.32
CA GLY A 752 8.52 17.59 37.16
C GLY A 752 8.24 18.62 36.09
N ALA A 753 6.97 18.81 35.78
CA ALA A 753 6.50 19.69 34.70
C ALA A 753 5.80 20.97 35.20
N GLY A 754 5.50 21.08 36.48
CA GLY A 754 4.79 22.23 37.06
C GLY A 754 5.66 23.02 38.04
N ARG A 755 5.35 24.32 38.23
CA ARG A 755 6.10 25.19 39.18
C ARG A 755 6.16 24.57 40.59
N SER A 756 5.08 23.95 41.06
CA SER A 756 5.06 23.29 42.36
C SER A 756 6.02 22.10 42.41
N ASP A 757 5.94 21.24 41.40
CA ASP A 757 6.79 20.02 41.31
C ASP A 757 8.27 20.37 41.26
N LEU A 758 8.63 21.39 40.46
CA LEU A 758 9.98 21.88 40.33
C LEU A 758 10.53 22.44 41.65
N LEU A 759 9.72 23.24 42.40
CA LEU A 759 10.12 23.79 43.70
C LEU A 759 10.19 22.73 44.81
N ASP A 760 9.25 21.76 44.81
CA ASP A 760 9.18 20.73 45.83
C ASP A 760 10.28 19.68 45.67
N SER A 761 10.75 19.44 44.42
CA SER A 761 11.85 18.50 44.06
C SER A 761 13.23 19.19 43.95
N LEU A 762 13.31 20.49 44.26
CA LEU A 762 14.53 21.24 44.12
C LEU A 762 15.60 20.78 45.11
N GLU A 763 16.75 20.38 44.59
CA GLU A 763 17.96 20.14 45.36
C GLU A 763 19.06 21.04 44.81
N CYS A 764 19.71 21.84 45.69
CA CYS A 764 20.83 22.66 45.26
C CYS A 764 22.04 22.57 46.20
N ARG A 765 23.18 22.96 45.70
CA ARG A 765 24.39 23.23 46.44
C ARG A 765 25.09 24.41 45.81
N GLY A 766 25.55 25.33 46.64
CA GLY A 766 26.28 26.51 46.13
C GLY A 766 27.10 27.20 47.19
N ALA A 767 27.96 28.08 46.69
CA ALA A 767 28.76 29.01 47.50
C ALA A 767 28.57 30.40 46.93
N ALA A 768 28.32 31.37 47.77
CA ALA A 768 28.16 32.75 47.35
C ALA A 768 29.00 33.69 48.20
N ARG A 769 29.51 34.72 47.55
CA ARG A 769 30.19 35.84 48.16
C ARG A 769 29.47 37.11 47.75
N VAL A 770 29.14 37.96 48.71
CA VAL A 770 28.53 39.28 48.46
C VAL A 770 29.50 40.32 48.92
N THR A 771 29.82 41.27 48.07
CA THR A 771 30.66 42.48 48.38
C THR A 771 29.71 43.60 48.75
N ASP A 772 30.07 44.30 49.80
CA ASP A 772 29.31 45.44 50.36
C ASP A 772 27.78 45.02 50.61
N PRO A 773 27.55 43.90 51.33
CA PRO A 773 26.20 43.55 51.61
C PRO A 773 25.52 44.47 52.63
N VAL A 774 24.28 44.83 52.37
CA VAL A 774 23.43 45.64 53.25
C VAL A 774 22.13 44.91 53.56
N LEU A 775 21.84 44.66 54.79
CA LEU A 775 20.55 44.22 55.30
C LEU A 775 19.79 45.44 55.81
N ARG A 776 18.62 45.76 55.31
CA ARG A 776 17.90 47.03 55.55
C ARG A 776 16.81 46.92 56.64
N THR A 777 16.51 45.79 57.20
CA THR A 777 15.42 45.61 58.16
C THR A 777 15.87 45.46 59.59
N LEU A 778 17.19 45.29 59.80
CA LEU A 778 17.74 44.95 61.10
C LEU A 778 19.13 45.58 61.29
N ASN A 779 19.34 46.27 62.39
CA ASN A 779 20.66 46.65 62.92
C ASN A 779 21.17 45.46 63.78
N LEU A 780 21.98 44.59 63.21
CA LEU A 780 22.50 43.38 63.85
C LEU A 780 23.42 43.75 65.02
N SER A 781 24.27 44.76 64.88
CA SER A 781 25.20 45.17 65.92
C SER A 781 24.47 45.63 67.18
N ASP A 782 23.45 46.49 67.06
CA ASP A 782 22.67 46.96 68.15
C ASP A 782 21.74 45.87 68.72
N SER A 783 21.20 44.99 67.85
CA SER A 783 20.36 43.91 68.27
C SER A 783 21.14 42.84 69.06
N PHE A 784 22.38 42.57 68.74
CA PHE A 784 23.23 41.67 69.54
C PHE A 784 23.62 42.28 70.88
N ARG A 785 23.89 43.56 70.93
CA ARG A 785 24.24 44.28 72.19
C ARG A 785 23.07 44.29 73.18
N GLU A 786 21.87 44.41 72.68
CA GLU A 786 20.65 44.49 73.50
C GLU A 786 19.92 43.21 73.73
N GLY A 787 20.30 42.15 72.96
CA GLY A 787 19.59 40.84 72.97
C GLY A 787 18.17 40.91 72.48
N ALA A 788 17.80 41.95 71.69
CA ALA A 788 16.45 42.20 71.20
C ALA A 788 16.51 42.86 69.85
N ARG A 789 15.50 42.68 68.99
CA ARG A 789 15.43 43.25 67.64
C ARG A 789 15.57 44.81 67.69
N ARG A 790 16.46 45.34 66.91
CA ARG A 790 16.57 46.81 66.67
C ARG A 790 16.39 47.05 65.14
N PRO A 791 15.26 47.68 64.71
CA PRO A 791 15.09 48.04 63.30
C PRO A 791 16.23 49.00 62.85
N GLY A 792 16.69 48.84 61.64
CA GLY A 792 17.77 49.65 61.07
C GLY A 792 18.45 48.91 59.90
N THR A 793 19.62 49.35 59.55
CA THR A 793 20.43 48.79 58.52
C THR A 793 21.73 48.20 59.06
N SER A 794 22.11 47.06 58.56
CA SER A 794 23.44 46.47 58.80
C SER A 794 24.19 46.42 57.49
N SER A 795 25.39 47.05 57.50
CA SER A 795 26.30 46.96 56.35
C SER A 795 27.56 46.23 56.72
N PHE A 796 27.99 45.37 55.83
CA PHE A 796 29.20 44.59 55.93
C PHE A 796 30.09 44.78 54.76
N ARG A 797 31.37 44.52 54.91
CA ARG A 797 32.38 44.58 53.82
C ARG A 797 32.25 43.42 52.89
N GLU A 798 31.98 42.21 53.47
CA GLU A 798 31.86 40.92 52.73
C GLU A 798 30.90 40.01 53.48
N ALA A 799 30.08 39.28 52.74
CA ALA A 799 29.35 38.14 53.22
C ALA A 799 29.72 36.88 52.40
N LYS A 800 29.95 35.78 53.09
CA LYS A 800 30.16 34.47 52.47
C LYS A 800 29.17 33.46 53.00
N ALA A 801 28.68 32.59 52.13
CA ALA A 801 27.81 31.50 52.54
C ALA A 801 27.97 30.27 51.65
N ASP A 802 28.12 29.12 52.31
CA ASP A 802 27.93 27.82 51.68
C ASP A 802 26.52 27.34 52.04
N PHE A 803 25.77 26.99 51.01
CA PHE A 803 24.37 26.62 51.17
C PHE A 803 23.95 25.35 50.39
N THR A 804 22.89 24.74 50.84
CA THR A 804 22.22 23.65 50.17
C THR A 804 20.71 23.92 50.19
N CYS A 805 20.01 23.61 49.08
CA CYS A 805 18.56 23.62 49.01
C CYS A 805 17.97 22.20 49.13
N SER A 806 16.82 22.11 49.76
CA SER A 806 16.04 20.89 49.78
C SER A 806 14.56 21.32 49.76
N GLY A 807 13.87 21.00 48.66
CA GLY A 807 12.55 21.56 48.44
C GLY A 807 12.56 23.10 48.47
N ARG A 808 11.70 23.70 49.27
CA ARG A 808 11.51 25.17 49.40
C ARG A 808 12.37 25.80 50.47
N GLN A 809 13.42 25.15 50.96
CA GLN A 809 14.26 25.61 52.07
C GLN A 809 15.73 25.67 51.65
N VAL A 810 16.40 26.77 51.95
CA VAL A 810 17.83 26.96 51.82
C VAL A 810 18.48 26.80 53.21
N LYS A 811 19.46 25.93 53.32
CA LYS A 811 20.26 25.69 54.52
C LYS A 811 21.64 26.24 54.38
N PHE A 812 22.03 27.11 55.22
CA PHE A 812 23.38 27.68 55.33
C PHE A 812 24.20 26.83 56.28
N ARG A 813 25.39 26.38 55.88
CA ARG A 813 26.31 25.64 56.72
C ARG A 813 27.35 26.55 57.33
N ASP A 814 27.94 27.41 56.49
CA ASP A 814 28.94 28.40 56.90
C ASP A 814 28.51 29.75 56.34
N LEU A 815 27.89 30.55 57.19
CA LEU A 815 27.58 31.92 56.89
C LEU A 815 28.61 32.81 57.67
N SER A 816 29.33 33.65 56.99
CA SER A 816 30.29 34.58 57.50
C SER A 816 29.92 35.99 57.02
N LEU A 817 29.74 36.95 57.90
CA LEU A 817 29.50 38.37 57.63
C LEU A 817 30.65 39.17 58.24
N LEU A 818 31.54 39.75 57.40
CA LEU A 818 32.68 40.56 57.85
C LEU A 818 32.32 42.01 57.84
N GLY A 819 32.23 42.59 59.05
CA GLY A 819 31.92 43.98 59.22
C GLY A 819 33.09 44.81 59.85
N LEU A 820 32.86 46.08 60.09
CA LEU A 820 33.82 46.91 60.76
C LEU A 820 33.95 46.62 62.30
N ALA A 821 32.90 46.06 62.87
CA ALA A 821 32.83 45.68 64.27
C ALA A 821 33.32 44.29 64.61
N GLY A 822 33.64 43.45 63.59
CA GLY A 822 33.96 42.03 63.75
C GLY A 822 33.33 41.16 62.71
N GLU A 823 33.50 39.87 62.91
CA GLU A 823 32.89 38.80 62.07
C GLU A 823 31.72 38.19 62.78
N ILE A 824 30.62 38.00 62.02
CA ILE A 824 29.47 37.22 62.43
C ILE A 824 29.51 35.91 61.66
N SER A 825 29.68 34.81 62.36
CA SER A 825 29.56 33.47 61.77
C SER A 825 28.19 32.86 62.16
N GLY A 826 27.69 31.95 61.30
CA GLY A 826 26.44 31.32 61.60
C GLY A 826 26.05 30.17 60.71
N SER A 827 24.97 29.53 61.05
CA SER A 827 24.32 28.49 60.28
C SER A 827 22.80 28.46 60.52
N GLY A 828 22.05 27.84 59.64
CA GLY A 828 20.60 27.76 59.81
C GLY A 828 19.88 27.62 58.50
N SER A 829 18.64 28.06 58.45
CA SER A 829 17.80 27.90 57.26
C SER A 829 16.95 29.12 56.96
N LEU A 830 16.64 29.28 55.68
CA LEU A 830 15.76 30.30 55.11
C LEU A 830 14.77 29.61 54.20
N ASP A 831 13.48 29.78 54.37
CA ASP A 831 12.48 29.31 53.40
C ASP A 831 12.25 30.31 52.26
N PHE A 832 11.57 29.90 51.23
CA PHE A 832 11.27 30.77 50.08
C PHE A 832 10.19 31.82 50.38
N ALA A 833 9.54 31.72 51.52
CA ALA A 833 8.66 32.77 52.09
C ALA A 833 9.44 33.81 52.90
N ALA A 834 10.76 33.73 52.91
CA ALA A 834 11.70 34.61 53.65
C ALA A 834 11.62 34.48 55.17
N THR A 835 11.20 33.30 55.69
CA THR A 835 11.22 32.97 57.14
C THR A 835 12.61 32.40 57.47
N ALA A 836 13.32 33.07 58.37
CA ALA A 836 14.65 32.66 58.81
C ALA A 836 14.63 31.86 60.10
N ASP A 837 15.53 30.91 60.23
CA ASP A 837 15.90 30.21 61.46
C ASP A 837 17.43 30.06 61.42
N LEU A 838 18.10 31.07 61.96
CA LEU A 838 19.57 31.21 61.91
C LEU A 838 20.16 31.29 63.29
N ARG A 839 21.26 30.58 63.53
CA ARG A 839 22.11 30.74 64.69
C ARG A 839 23.33 31.48 64.31
N LEU A 840 23.51 32.64 64.93
CA LEU A 840 24.58 33.60 64.63
C LEU A 840 25.52 33.72 65.82
N ARG A 841 26.84 33.74 65.56
CA ARG A 841 27.87 33.96 66.60
C ARG A 841 28.65 35.18 66.25
N LEU A 842 28.77 36.09 67.14
CA LEU A 842 29.59 37.29 66.97
C LEU A 842 31.00 37.02 67.42
N HIS A 843 31.98 37.30 66.53
CA HIS A 843 33.44 37.32 66.85
C HIS A 843 33.91 38.74 66.78
N PRO A 844 34.16 39.39 67.96
CA PRO A 844 34.61 40.77 68.01
C PRO A 844 36.01 40.85 67.36
N GLY A 845 36.22 41.89 66.51
CA GLY A 845 37.52 42.14 65.88
C GLY A 845 38.53 42.73 66.87
N ASP A 846 39.81 42.57 66.55
CA ASP A 846 40.95 43.00 67.40
C ASP A 846 40.92 44.51 67.79
N ALA A 847 40.21 45.37 67.11
CA ALA A 847 40.05 46.83 67.39
C ALA A 847 39.08 47.13 68.56
N ALA A 848 38.35 46.19 69.07
CA ALA A 848 37.33 46.28 70.11
C ALA A 848 37.78 45.70 71.45
N ALA A 849 39.04 45.29 71.57
CA ALA A 849 39.60 44.70 72.79
C ALA A 849 39.83 45.86 73.89
N ARG A 850 38.71 46.48 74.32
CA ARG A 850 38.68 47.13 75.65
C ARG A 850 38.12 46.01 76.59
N PRO A 851 38.75 46.00 77.83
CA PRO A 851 38.32 45.03 78.81
C PRO A 851 36.83 45.34 79.15
N PRO A 852 35.98 44.30 79.15
CA PRO A 852 34.52 44.48 79.43
C PRO A 852 34.40 44.99 80.89
N ARG A 853 33.56 46.05 81.08
CA ARG A 853 33.09 46.40 82.38
C ARG A 853 32.24 45.21 82.94
N ALA A 854 32.48 44.88 84.18
CA ALA A 854 32.08 43.63 84.86
C ALA A 854 30.56 43.45 85.02
N SER A 855 29.71 44.00 84.19
CA SER A 855 28.25 43.83 84.17
C SER A 855 27.56 43.60 82.87
N GLU A 856 28.27 43.38 81.76
CA GLU A 856 27.71 43.09 80.48
C GLU A 856 27.88 41.57 80.16
N SER A 857 26.80 40.81 80.29
CA SER A 857 26.76 39.42 79.82
C SER A 857 26.78 39.37 78.30
N THR A 858 27.98 39.24 77.75
CA THR A 858 28.19 39.08 76.32
C THR A 858 27.74 37.71 75.89
N HIS A 859 26.51 37.63 75.46
CA HIS A 859 26.04 36.43 74.77
C HIS A 859 26.74 36.32 73.42
N GLU A 860 27.52 35.29 73.23
CA GLU A 860 28.31 35.08 71.95
C GLU A 860 27.43 34.50 70.85
N THR A 861 26.26 33.95 71.19
CA THR A 861 25.43 33.25 70.21
C THR A 861 24.00 33.74 70.28
N PHE A 862 23.39 34.00 69.13
CA PHE A 862 22.04 34.51 68.97
C PHE A 862 21.24 33.64 68.05
N GLU A 863 19.97 33.52 68.28
CA GLU A 863 19.00 32.91 67.42
C GLU A 863 18.16 33.95 66.70
N LEU A 864 18.15 33.98 65.36
CA LEU A 864 17.37 34.88 64.52
C LEU A 864 16.25 34.04 63.89
N THR A 865 14.99 34.31 64.25
CA THR A 865 13.85 33.53 63.81
C THR A 865 12.74 34.43 63.24
N GLY A 866 11.86 33.83 62.37
CA GLY A 866 10.69 34.55 61.84
C GLY A 866 10.94 35.23 60.49
N PRO A 867 9.98 35.98 59.98
CA PRO A 867 10.09 36.65 58.63
C PRO A 867 11.22 37.65 58.65
N LEU A 868 12.04 37.68 57.60
CA LEU A 868 13.18 38.63 57.49
C LEU A 868 12.76 40.10 57.42
N SER A 869 11.50 40.40 57.15
CA SER A 869 10.92 41.72 57.23
C SER A 869 10.75 42.14 58.70
N GLU A 870 10.50 41.20 59.58
CA GLU A 870 10.34 41.42 61.02
C GLU A 870 10.98 40.31 61.85
N PRO A 871 12.29 40.10 61.78
CA PRO A 871 12.94 38.98 62.44
C PRO A 871 13.01 39.21 63.95
N GLN A 872 12.89 38.10 64.68
CA GLN A 872 13.09 38.11 66.16
C GLN A 872 14.50 37.66 66.45
N ILE A 873 15.15 38.34 67.42
CA ILE A 873 16.48 37.96 67.89
C ILE A 873 16.39 37.67 69.37
N ALA A 874 16.96 36.51 69.75
CA ALA A 874 17.08 36.14 71.17
C ALA A 874 18.50 35.58 71.42
N PRO A 875 19.11 35.91 72.56
CA PRO A 875 20.35 35.27 72.97
C PRO A 875 20.15 33.82 73.31
N VAL A 876 21.04 32.99 72.84
CA VAL A 876 21.02 31.55 73.21
C VAL A 876 21.69 31.40 74.57
N THR A 877 20.89 31.15 75.60
CA THR A 877 21.39 30.85 76.96
C THR A 877 21.93 29.45 76.97
N SER A 878 23.26 29.27 76.94
CA SER A 878 23.89 27.99 77.18
C SER A 878 23.53 27.54 78.59
N LEU A 879 22.61 26.60 78.71
CA LEU A 879 22.44 25.81 79.94
C LEU A 879 23.71 24.96 80.04
N ALA A 880 24.65 25.39 80.84
CA ALA A 880 25.76 24.57 81.22
C ALA A 880 25.25 23.28 81.83
N PRO A 881 25.75 22.09 81.47
CA PRO A 881 25.38 20.90 82.14
C PRO A 881 25.76 21.03 83.63
N LYS A 882 24.78 20.86 84.50
CA LYS A 882 25.02 20.75 85.96
C LYS A 882 26.03 19.63 86.16
N PRO A 883 27.06 19.88 87.10
CA PRO A 883 28.06 18.91 87.45
C PRO A 883 27.55 17.61 87.95
#